data_70433e0678c23aaee39bebce36629973
#
_entry.id   70433e0678c23aaee39bebce36629973
#
_cell.length_a   1.000
_cell.length_b   1.000
_cell.length_c   1.000
_cell.angle_alpha   90.00
_cell.angle_beta   90.00
_cell.angle_gamma   90.00
#
_symmetry.space_group_name_H-M   'P 1'
#
loop_
_entity.id
_entity.type
_entity.pdbx_description
1 polymer ?
#
loop_
_entity_poly.entity_id
_entity_poly.type
_entity_poly.pdbx_seq_one_letter_code
_entity_poly.pdbx_strand_id
1 'polypeptide(L)'
;MARTSARRAGTSLVVVLVALLGGKADAQDSAPLSRSTTILLKADRITYDSAHDVVVAEGHVEIDDKAQILLAQKVIYDEKANRVTAKGQVSLLAPNGNVAFADHVVLTNNLRDGALSGFRALIGRSGRVVASSATKRGPVVVARNAAYTPCTLCVRTGRTTPTWALKASKVVYDQSEHRIYYHNAVIELWGVPVFYSPILAHPDPSVKHLSGLLRPSAGTSSSLGSFVLLPYYIAINDSQDATIEPVITSASGDIVRGEYRQRFNNGGMWLQPDVGYAPSNGRWSWQSALFGAGQIPIGDIWDVGYNAAITSNQTFLKRFNISNDVTLNNDLYLEAISGRSRFLMSGFYFQDLRVGRVNQNEIPIVLPAIDYTYIPREAVAGGQFRLNVTSASILRNVGASDERLSTQMRWQLPMITADGQLITLSAEARADVWRVVGDPANPGLVTDLQGNPIPAGVHYIDRAQPMLVADWRWPFITQTSAGHSYVLQPIAQLIAAPYGGNPSGIPNEDSTDFELDDTDIFSVSRMPGYSLWESGPRANVGMEAEAYFPGGSIEGLVGQVLRPKADPIFGVNSGLYGTRSDIVTRYRIRFMPYVSLTQRLDLNPHSGTVDRDEVYFHGTFGRSSLDVSYIRLDRQAVSLGAPRAEINGALTLGIGKHWSAFAAARRDLQNSQMLDTELGIGWQNDCLGLSIAYQRSYTRFLDVAPSTSILFNIIPKFGGEADQNTPLFPRNAFSEPMQQAAIP
;
A
#
# COMPACT_ATOMS: atom_id res chain seq x y z
N MET A 1 -3.25 -7.09 20.02
CA MET A 1 -4.60 -6.50 20.13
C MET A 1 -4.49 -5.11 20.70
N ALA A 2 -4.48 -4.09 19.90
CA ALA A 2 -4.72 -2.72 20.30
C ALA A 2 -5.38 -2.01 19.13
N ARG A 3 -6.68 -1.74 19.24
CA ARG A 3 -7.42 -0.93 18.28
C ARG A 3 -7.03 0.52 18.49
N THR A 4 -6.21 1.06 17.62
CA THR A 4 -6.03 2.51 17.49
C THR A 4 -7.10 3.02 16.52
N SER A 5 -8.16 3.61 17.09
CA SER A 5 -9.13 4.39 16.34
C SER A 5 -8.45 5.68 15.86
N ALA A 6 -8.07 5.74 14.60
CA ALA A 6 -7.66 6.99 13.95
C ALA A 6 -8.88 7.90 13.80
N ARG A 7 -9.04 8.84 14.73
CA ARG A 7 -9.93 9.98 14.54
C ARG A 7 -9.34 10.88 13.46
N ARG A 8 -9.90 10.82 12.27
CA ARG A 8 -9.63 11.78 11.21
C ARG A 8 -10.25 13.12 11.60
N ALA A 9 -9.41 14.08 11.96
CA ALA A 9 -9.82 15.48 12.10
C ALA A 9 -10.02 16.07 10.70
N GLY A 10 -11.26 16.08 10.21
CA GLY A 10 -11.63 16.81 9.00
C GLY A 10 -11.61 18.32 9.26
N THR A 11 -10.80 19.05 8.57
CA THR A 11 -10.72 20.52 8.61
C THR A 11 -11.93 21.11 7.89
N SER A 12 -12.87 21.67 8.63
CA SER A 12 -14.09 22.26 8.08
C SER A 12 -13.96 23.77 7.95
N LEU A 13 -13.80 24.25 6.73
CA LEU A 13 -13.65 25.65 6.39
C LEU A 13 -14.90 26.49 6.68
N VAL A 14 -16.06 25.89 6.81
CA VAL A 14 -17.37 26.59 6.78
C VAL A 14 -18.18 26.36 8.04
N VAL A 15 -17.77 25.44 8.91
CA VAL A 15 -18.51 25.12 10.15
C VAL A 15 -18.69 26.35 11.08
N VAL A 16 -17.78 27.34 11.00
CA VAL A 16 -17.85 28.52 11.86
C VAL A 16 -19.00 29.46 11.52
N LEU A 17 -19.32 29.64 10.23
CA LEU A 17 -20.50 30.44 9.85
C LEU A 17 -21.81 29.74 10.23
N VAL A 18 -21.77 28.38 10.27
CA VAL A 18 -22.91 27.54 10.67
C VAL A 18 -23.07 27.48 12.17
N ALA A 19 -21.95 27.47 12.93
CA ALA A 19 -21.99 27.45 14.38
C ALA A 19 -22.58 28.74 15.00
N LEU A 20 -22.44 29.87 14.28
CA LEU A 20 -23.11 31.15 14.69
C LEU A 20 -24.64 31.06 14.62
N LEU A 21 -25.20 30.12 13.85
CA LEU A 21 -26.60 30.17 13.43
C LEU A 21 -27.29 28.78 13.41
N GLY A 22 -26.62 27.71 13.93
CA GLY A 22 -27.07 26.33 13.80
C GLY A 22 -27.91 25.80 14.94
N GLY A 23 -29.19 25.56 14.71
CA GLY A 23 -30.00 24.59 15.43
C GLY A 23 -29.85 23.21 14.75
N LYS A 24 -29.70 22.14 15.54
CA LYS A 24 -29.65 20.73 15.08
C LYS A 24 -30.89 20.37 14.27
N ALA A 25 -30.72 19.78 13.12
CA ALA A 25 -31.74 19.01 12.44
C ALA A 25 -31.53 17.52 12.82
N ASP A 26 -32.17 17.08 13.90
CA ASP A 26 -32.42 15.67 14.16
C ASP A 26 -33.87 15.38 13.75
N ALA A 27 -34.05 14.59 12.72
CA ALA A 27 -35.34 14.01 12.37
C ALA A 27 -35.57 12.82 13.30
N GLN A 28 -36.33 13.07 14.41
CA GLN A 28 -37.11 12.01 15.06
C GLN A 28 -38.28 12.69 15.83
N ASP A 29 -39.47 12.27 15.46
CA ASP A 29 -40.72 12.56 16.17
C ASP A 29 -40.61 12.17 17.65
N SER A 30 -40.65 13.17 18.51
CA SER A 30 -41.14 13.02 19.89
C SER A 30 -41.47 14.40 20.45
N ALA A 31 -42.57 14.49 21.13
CA ALA A 31 -43.26 15.62 21.66
C ALA A 31 -42.41 16.73 22.30
N PRO A 32 -42.84 18.00 22.29
CA PRO A 32 -42.04 19.12 22.73
C PRO A 32 -41.99 19.19 24.26
N LEU A 33 -40.90 18.71 24.84
CA LEU A 33 -40.46 19.18 26.15
C LEU A 33 -39.71 20.49 25.93
N SER A 34 -40.32 21.61 26.33
CA SER A 34 -39.68 22.93 26.38
C SER A 34 -38.47 22.84 27.32
N ARG A 35 -37.28 22.62 26.78
CA ARG A 35 -36.03 22.87 27.48
C ARG A 35 -35.76 24.36 27.41
N SER A 36 -36.05 25.08 28.50
CA SER A 36 -35.51 26.42 28.72
C SER A 36 -33.99 26.28 28.80
N THR A 37 -33.28 26.54 27.70
CA THR A 37 -31.84 26.73 27.69
C THR A 37 -31.55 27.96 28.54
N THR A 38 -30.97 27.80 29.72
CA THR A 38 -30.53 28.91 30.55
C THR A 38 -29.31 29.54 29.87
N ILE A 39 -29.54 30.67 29.22
CA ILE A 39 -28.47 31.52 28.65
C ILE A 39 -27.89 32.33 29.79
N LEU A 40 -26.60 32.23 30.04
CA LEU A 40 -25.84 33.03 30.99
C LEU A 40 -25.40 34.32 30.29
N LEU A 41 -25.90 35.47 30.75
CA LEU A 41 -25.47 36.80 30.31
C LEU A 41 -24.69 37.48 31.42
N LYS A 42 -23.44 37.91 31.12
CA LYS A 42 -22.59 38.71 32.01
C LYS A 42 -22.16 39.96 31.27
N ALA A 43 -22.23 41.12 31.93
CA ALA A 43 -21.78 42.40 31.39
C ALA A 43 -21.46 43.36 32.54
N ASP A 44 -20.71 44.43 32.28
CA ASP A 44 -20.45 45.48 33.28
C ASP A 44 -21.74 46.27 33.61
N ARG A 45 -22.64 46.41 32.64
CA ARG A 45 -23.93 47.07 32.81
C ARG A 45 -24.99 46.37 31.95
N ILE A 46 -26.15 46.10 32.53
CA ILE A 46 -27.32 45.60 31.84
C ILE A 46 -28.46 46.57 32.10
N THR A 47 -29.09 47.08 31.04
CA THR A 47 -30.22 48.03 31.11
C THR A 47 -31.39 47.43 30.33
N TYR A 48 -32.58 47.43 30.94
CA TYR A 48 -33.83 47.05 30.26
C TYR A 48 -34.69 48.28 30.05
N ASP A 49 -35.00 48.57 28.79
CA ASP A 49 -35.94 49.57 28.40
C ASP A 49 -37.35 48.97 28.22
N SER A 50 -38.16 49.07 29.24
CA SER A 50 -39.53 48.52 29.25
C SER A 50 -40.52 49.22 28.32
N ALA A 51 -40.19 50.40 27.83
CA ALA A 51 -41.06 51.12 26.87
C ALA A 51 -40.91 50.60 25.44
N HIS A 52 -39.68 50.05 25.13
CA HIS A 52 -39.35 49.55 23.80
C HIS A 52 -39.12 48.09 23.80
N ASP A 53 -39.13 47.32 24.91
CA ASP A 53 -38.83 45.94 25.11
C ASP A 53 -37.41 45.60 24.57
N VAL A 54 -36.42 46.42 24.99
CA VAL A 54 -35.04 46.32 24.57
C VAL A 54 -34.12 46.05 25.77
N VAL A 55 -33.33 45.01 25.71
CA VAL A 55 -32.23 44.73 26.63
C VAL A 55 -30.93 45.24 26.05
N VAL A 56 -30.18 46.04 26.78
CA VAL A 56 -28.85 46.52 26.40
C VAL A 56 -27.84 46.05 27.42
N ALA A 57 -26.86 45.28 26.98
CA ALA A 57 -25.68 44.85 27.76
C ALA A 57 -24.45 45.58 27.25
N GLU A 58 -23.67 46.20 28.11
CA GLU A 58 -22.50 47.03 27.80
C GLU A 58 -21.31 46.65 28.69
N GLY A 59 -20.12 46.65 28.10
CA GLY A 59 -18.83 46.38 28.76
C GLY A 59 -18.64 44.90 29.01
N HIS A 60 -17.59 44.32 28.41
CA HIS A 60 -17.17 42.92 28.56
C HIS A 60 -18.34 41.92 28.52
N VAL A 61 -19.24 42.10 27.53
CA VAL A 61 -20.41 41.25 27.41
C VAL A 61 -19.98 39.83 27.07
N GLU A 62 -20.44 38.87 27.86
CA GLU A 62 -20.24 37.42 27.69
C GLU A 62 -21.62 36.75 27.70
N ILE A 63 -21.92 36.01 26.65
CA ILE A 63 -23.12 35.19 26.52
C ILE A 63 -22.69 33.75 26.36
N ASP A 64 -23.08 32.90 27.29
CA ASP A 64 -22.79 31.47 27.30
C ASP A 64 -24.12 30.67 27.25
N ASP A 65 -24.32 29.91 26.19
CA ASP A 65 -25.45 28.98 26.02
C ASP A 65 -25.10 27.53 26.28
N LYS A 66 -23.96 27.26 26.98
CA LYS A 66 -23.35 25.94 27.23
C LYS A 66 -22.76 25.26 26.00
N ALA A 67 -23.10 25.72 24.80
CA ALA A 67 -22.55 25.22 23.55
C ALA A 67 -21.58 26.22 22.92
N GLN A 68 -21.78 27.49 23.10
CA GLN A 68 -21.01 28.57 22.47
C GLN A 68 -20.82 29.73 23.43
N ILE A 69 -19.68 30.42 23.33
CA ILE A 69 -19.39 31.63 24.09
C ILE A 69 -19.26 32.79 23.11
N LEU A 70 -20.16 33.79 23.25
CA LEU A 70 -20.10 35.03 22.47
C LEU A 70 -19.58 36.15 23.40
N LEU A 71 -18.52 36.83 22.94
CA LEU A 71 -17.95 38.01 23.60
C LEU A 71 -18.20 39.25 22.70
N ALA A 72 -18.54 40.37 23.31
CA ALA A 72 -18.71 41.64 22.61
C ALA A 72 -18.54 42.83 23.55
N GLN A 73 -18.35 44.03 23.03
CA GLN A 73 -18.35 45.23 23.84
C GLN A 73 -19.78 45.71 24.15
N LYS A 74 -20.74 45.48 23.26
CA LYS A 74 -22.13 45.85 23.43
C LYS A 74 -23.04 44.86 22.72
N VAL A 75 -24.11 44.44 23.40
CA VAL A 75 -25.19 43.63 22.83
C VAL A 75 -26.52 44.32 23.09
N ILE A 76 -27.34 44.42 22.06
CA ILE A 76 -28.70 44.95 22.10
C ILE A 76 -29.64 43.84 21.65
N TYR A 77 -30.59 43.46 22.49
CA TYR A 77 -31.64 42.52 22.18
C TYR A 77 -32.99 43.24 22.13
N ASP A 78 -33.59 43.31 20.98
CA ASP A 78 -34.93 43.83 20.71
C ASP A 78 -35.89 42.64 20.71
N GLU A 79 -36.70 42.53 21.78
CA GLU A 79 -37.62 41.41 21.99
C GLU A 79 -38.77 41.40 20.97
N LYS A 80 -39.28 42.57 20.62
CA LYS A 80 -40.38 42.72 19.63
C LYS A 80 -39.93 42.31 18.23
N ALA A 81 -38.76 42.77 17.82
CA ALA A 81 -38.19 42.43 16.52
C ALA A 81 -37.48 41.10 16.51
N ASN A 82 -37.37 40.43 17.67
CA ASN A 82 -36.56 39.22 17.84
C ASN A 82 -35.18 39.35 17.19
N ARG A 83 -34.49 40.45 17.50
CA ARG A 83 -33.23 40.85 16.86
C ARG A 83 -32.14 41.07 17.89
N VAL A 84 -31.03 40.37 17.75
CA VAL A 84 -29.81 40.56 18.53
C VAL A 84 -28.81 41.34 17.69
N THR A 85 -28.27 42.42 18.22
CA THR A 85 -27.20 43.21 17.59
C THR A 85 -26.00 43.23 18.52
N ALA A 86 -24.88 42.65 18.10
CA ALA A 86 -23.61 42.69 18.82
C ALA A 86 -22.62 43.61 18.09
N LYS A 87 -21.92 44.45 18.85
CA LYS A 87 -20.97 45.45 18.32
C LYS A 87 -19.69 45.47 19.13
N GLY A 88 -18.58 45.77 18.44
CA GLY A 88 -17.24 45.98 19.03
C GLY A 88 -16.58 44.70 19.43
N GLN A 89 -15.54 44.30 18.66
CA GLN A 89 -14.71 43.13 18.89
C GLN A 89 -15.51 41.84 19.17
N VAL A 90 -16.59 41.64 18.39
CA VAL A 90 -17.39 40.43 18.55
C VAL A 90 -16.57 39.20 18.27
N SER A 91 -16.53 38.27 19.22
CA SER A 91 -15.91 36.96 19.02
C SER A 91 -16.84 35.85 19.49
N LEU A 92 -16.83 34.75 18.75
CA LEU A 92 -17.60 33.55 19.06
C LEU A 92 -16.67 32.35 19.11
N LEU A 93 -16.66 31.68 20.24
CA LEU A 93 -15.95 30.42 20.44
C LEU A 93 -16.95 29.26 20.31
N ALA A 94 -16.73 28.40 19.35
CA ALA A 94 -17.54 27.21 19.13
C ALA A 94 -16.98 25.99 19.90
N PRO A 95 -17.81 24.95 20.21
CA PRO A 95 -17.40 23.77 20.97
C PRO A 95 -16.26 22.94 20.32
N ASN A 96 -16.14 23.03 19.02
CA ASN A 96 -15.08 22.37 18.24
C ASN A 96 -13.74 23.14 18.24
N GLY A 97 -13.63 24.23 19.02
CA GLY A 97 -12.44 25.08 19.13
C GLY A 97 -12.27 26.10 17.98
N ASN A 98 -13.22 26.19 17.07
CA ASN A 98 -13.20 27.24 16.04
C ASN A 98 -13.56 28.59 16.64
N VAL A 99 -12.90 29.65 16.17
CA VAL A 99 -13.16 31.00 16.65
C VAL A 99 -13.51 31.91 15.47
N ALA A 100 -14.64 32.60 15.57
CA ALA A 100 -15.05 33.63 14.61
C ALA A 100 -14.97 35.01 15.22
N PHE A 101 -14.56 36.01 14.44
CA PHE A 101 -14.53 37.43 14.80
C PHE A 101 -15.32 38.24 13.81
N ALA A 102 -16.00 39.28 14.30
CA ALA A 102 -16.67 40.26 13.47
C ALA A 102 -16.65 41.66 14.15
N ASP A 103 -16.74 42.69 13.36
CA ASP A 103 -16.83 44.04 13.89
C ASP A 103 -18.29 44.37 14.33
N HIS A 104 -19.27 43.83 13.59
CA HIS A 104 -20.69 43.99 13.82
C HIS A 104 -21.46 42.74 13.38
N VAL A 105 -22.40 42.29 14.23
CA VAL A 105 -23.27 41.13 14.00
C VAL A 105 -24.71 41.53 14.25
N VAL A 106 -25.61 41.23 13.34
CA VAL A 106 -27.07 41.35 13.49
C VAL A 106 -27.68 39.96 13.25
N LEU A 107 -28.41 39.44 14.22
CA LEU A 107 -29.12 38.16 14.16
C LEU A 107 -30.61 38.40 14.26
N THR A 108 -31.40 37.69 13.49
CA THR A 108 -32.85 37.76 13.42
C THR A 108 -33.46 36.36 13.33
N ASN A 109 -34.79 36.28 13.41
CA ASN A 109 -35.54 35.04 13.22
C ASN A 109 -35.03 33.89 14.14
N ASN A 110 -35.02 34.13 15.47
CA ASN A 110 -34.49 33.22 16.48
C ASN A 110 -33.04 32.77 16.16
N LEU A 111 -32.21 33.73 15.78
CA LEU A 111 -30.80 33.55 15.44
C LEU A 111 -30.54 32.68 14.19
N ARG A 112 -31.57 32.41 13.37
CA ARG A 112 -31.43 31.60 12.14
C ARG A 112 -30.87 32.38 10.95
N ASP A 113 -31.19 33.69 10.88
CA ASP A 113 -30.70 34.57 9.84
C ASP A 113 -29.74 35.60 10.44
N GLY A 114 -28.77 36.06 9.67
CA GLY A 114 -27.79 37.00 10.19
C GLY A 114 -26.98 37.71 9.13
N ALA A 115 -26.44 38.86 9.53
CA ALA A 115 -25.49 39.64 8.75
C ALA A 115 -24.28 40.00 9.63
N LEU A 116 -23.09 39.82 9.10
CA LEU A 116 -21.80 40.10 9.75
C LEU A 116 -20.98 41.01 8.84
N SER A 117 -20.29 41.98 9.43
CA SER A 117 -19.30 42.81 8.73
C SER A 117 -17.91 42.61 9.34
N GLY A 118 -16.86 42.72 8.54
CA GLY A 118 -15.49 42.52 9.00
C GLY A 118 -15.23 41.08 9.48
N PHE A 119 -15.81 40.10 8.80
CA PHE A 119 -15.75 38.69 9.20
C PHE A 119 -14.34 38.11 9.09
N ARG A 120 -13.89 37.44 10.15
CA ARG A 120 -12.61 36.69 10.24
C ARG A 120 -12.85 35.42 11.02
N ALA A 121 -12.21 34.31 10.64
CA ALA A 121 -12.35 33.07 11.37
C ALA A 121 -11.03 32.27 11.40
N LEU A 122 -10.84 31.59 12.53
CA LEU A 122 -9.85 30.53 12.69
C LEU A 122 -10.58 29.18 12.71
N ILE A 123 -10.19 28.28 11.82
CA ILE A 123 -10.85 27.00 11.60
C ILE A 123 -9.87 25.88 11.81
N GLY A 124 -10.16 24.98 12.75
CA GLY A 124 -9.24 23.93 13.13
C GLY A 124 -7.89 24.51 13.61
N ARG A 125 -6.81 23.84 13.29
CA ARG A 125 -5.47 24.26 13.73
C ARG A 125 -4.82 25.33 12.86
N SER A 126 -5.21 25.47 11.59
CA SER A 126 -4.48 26.31 10.62
C SER A 126 -5.35 27.11 9.65
N GLY A 127 -6.61 26.72 9.41
CA GLY A 127 -7.48 27.40 8.46
C GLY A 127 -7.80 28.83 8.88
N ARG A 128 -7.63 29.82 7.99
CA ARG A 128 -7.95 31.23 8.19
C ARG A 128 -8.85 31.69 7.07
N VAL A 129 -9.96 32.32 7.43
CA VAL A 129 -10.91 32.93 6.50
C VAL A 129 -11.07 34.40 6.86
N VAL A 130 -11.14 35.24 5.85
CA VAL A 130 -11.56 36.64 5.97
C VAL A 130 -12.59 36.94 4.90
N ALA A 131 -13.57 37.79 5.22
CA ALA A 131 -14.54 38.31 4.25
C ALA A 131 -14.98 39.74 4.66
N SER A 132 -15.29 40.58 3.67
CA SER A 132 -15.77 41.93 3.95
C SER A 132 -17.15 41.88 4.61
N SER A 133 -18.00 40.96 4.22
CA SER A 133 -19.30 40.70 4.83
C SER A 133 -19.72 39.24 4.64
N ALA A 134 -20.55 38.75 5.54
CA ALA A 134 -21.23 37.46 5.43
C ALA A 134 -22.70 37.60 5.78
N THR A 135 -23.58 36.92 5.04
CA THR A 135 -25.02 36.86 5.30
C THR A 135 -25.49 35.44 5.27
N LYS A 136 -26.33 35.05 6.21
CA LYS A 136 -27.01 33.75 6.24
C LYS A 136 -28.51 33.95 6.08
N ARG A 137 -29.10 33.08 5.24
CA ARG A 137 -30.57 32.95 5.11
C ARG A 137 -30.88 31.46 5.02
N GLY A 138 -31.52 30.95 6.07
CA GLY A 138 -31.76 29.52 6.18
C GLY A 138 -30.46 28.68 6.04
N PRO A 139 -30.38 27.68 5.15
CA PRO A 139 -29.22 26.85 4.99
C PRO A 139 -28.10 27.49 4.14
N VAL A 140 -28.33 28.66 3.52
CA VAL A 140 -27.38 29.28 2.58
C VAL A 140 -26.62 30.41 3.26
N VAL A 141 -25.29 30.36 3.18
CA VAL A 141 -24.40 31.43 3.64
C VAL A 141 -23.69 32.04 2.44
N VAL A 142 -23.73 33.37 2.34
CA VAL A 142 -23.05 34.12 1.27
C VAL A 142 -22.04 35.06 1.90
N ALA A 143 -20.75 34.86 1.57
CA ALA A 143 -19.65 35.74 1.93
C ALA A 143 -19.18 36.54 0.71
N ARG A 144 -18.81 37.79 0.89
CA ARG A 144 -18.34 38.71 -0.16
C ARG A 144 -16.87 39.07 0.08
N ASN A 145 -16.09 39.17 -1.02
CA ASN A 145 -14.66 39.46 -0.99
C ASN A 145 -13.95 38.58 0.04
N ALA A 146 -14.12 37.28 -0.12
CA ALA A 146 -13.58 36.28 0.80
C ALA A 146 -12.20 35.80 0.37
N ALA A 147 -11.34 35.51 1.35
CA ALA A 147 -10.06 34.87 1.17
C ALA A 147 -9.86 33.77 2.21
N TYR A 148 -9.33 32.66 1.78
CA TYR A 148 -8.97 31.52 2.61
C TYR A 148 -7.50 31.15 2.46
N THR A 149 -6.86 30.81 3.55
CA THR A 149 -5.53 30.20 3.56
C THR A 149 -5.35 29.28 4.77
N PRO A 150 -4.76 28.08 4.60
CA PRO A 150 -4.34 27.23 5.72
C PRO A 150 -2.93 27.59 6.22
N CYS A 151 -2.23 28.49 5.53
CA CYS A 151 -0.85 28.83 5.84
C CYS A 151 -0.73 29.60 7.14
N THR A 152 0.28 29.27 7.95
CA THR A 152 0.59 30.01 9.17
C THR A 152 1.19 31.38 8.83
N LEU A 153 0.48 32.43 9.21
CA LEU A 153 0.98 33.81 9.12
C LEU A 153 1.67 34.19 10.43
N CYS A 154 2.87 34.68 10.38
CA CYS A 154 3.61 35.10 11.56
C CYS A 154 4.10 36.55 11.40
N VAL A 155 3.34 37.48 11.99
CA VAL A 155 3.66 38.92 11.93
C VAL A 155 5.01 39.23 12.62
N ARG A 156 5.38 38.49 13.68
CA ARG A 156 6.68 38.64 14.37
C ARG A 156 7.89 38.36 13.48
N THR A 157 7.75 37.56 12.44
CA THR A 157 8.81 37.23 11.48
C THR A 157 8.69 37.96 10.14
N GLY A 158 7.76 38.96 10.04
CA GLY A 158 7.50 39.71 8.82
C GLY A 158 6.71 38.96 7.75
N ARG A 159 6.21 37.78 8.05
CA ARG A 159 5.47 36.93 7.11
C ARG A 159 4.00 37.33 7.08
N THR A 160 3.66 38.35 6.28
CA THR A 160 2.29 38.87 6.14
C THR A 160 1.55 38.27 4.95
N THR A 161 2.25 37.75 3.94
CA THR A 161 1.69 37.12 2.75
C THR A 161 1.69 35.59 2.93
N PRO A 162 0.56 34.90 2.76
CA PRO A 162 0.51 33.46 2.81
C PRO A 162 1.25 32.82 1.61
N THR A 163 1.77 31.61 1.79
CA THR A 163 2.36 30.83 0.69
C THR A 163 1.34 30.62 -0.42
N TRP A 164 0.10 30.29 -0.06
CA TRP A 164 -1.01 30.29 -1.01
C TRP A 164 -2.31 30.76 -0.35
N ALA A 165 -3.18 31.32 -1.17
CA ALA A 165 -4.53 31.74 -0.77
C ALA A 165 -5.51 31.51 -1.91
N LEU A 166 -6.76 31.21 -1.55
CA LEU A 166 -7.91 31.22 -2.45
C LEU A 166 -8.73 32.47 -2.18
N LYS A 167 -8.82 33.36 -3.15
CA LYS A 167 -9.65 34.57 -3.11
C LYS A 167 -10.87 34.39 -4.01
N ALA A 168 -12.00 34.96 -3.61
CA ALA A 168 -13.20 34.96 -4.42
C ALA A 168 -14.03 36.24 -4.16
N SER A 169 -14.67 36.77 -5.20
CA SER A 169 -15.56 37.91 -5.06
C SER A 169 -16.82 37.58 -4.27
N LYS A 170 -17.31 36.34 -4.41
CA LYS A 170 -18.46 35.81 -3.69
C LYS A 170 -18.24 34.33 -3.42
N VAL A 171 -18.50 33.90 -2.20
CA VAL A 171 -18.53 32.49 -1.77
C VAL A 171 -19.96 32.18 -1.33
N VAL A 172 -20.54 31.11 -1.86
CA VAL A 172 -21.86 30.61 -1.48
C VAL A 172 -21.67 29.22 -0.89
N TYR A 173 -22.01 29.06 0.36
CA TYR A 173 -22.07 27.78 1.01
C TYR A 173 -23.52 27.35 1.17
N ASP A 174 -23.87 26.28 0.48
CA ASP A 174 -25.16 25.62 0.58
C ASP A 174 -25.05 24.40 1.48
N GLN A 175 -25.64 24.51 2.68
CA GLN A 175 -25.63 23.44 3.67
C GLN A 175 -26.47 22.23 3.26
N SER A 176 -27.53 22.46 2.48
CA SER A 176 -28.43 21.40 2.02
C SER A 176 -27.79 20.55 0.94
N GLU A 177 -26.96 21.16 0.10
CA GLU A 177 -26.18 20.47 -0.93
C GLU A 177 -24.80 20.01 -0.44
N HIS A 178 -24.41 20.43 0.77
CA HIS A 178 -23.05 20.22 1.29
C HIS A 178 -21.94 20.69 0.33
N ARG A 179 -22.15 21.83 -0.35
CA ARG A 179 -21.26 22.37 -1.38
C ARG A 179 -20.91 23.83 -1.12
N ILE A 180 -19.69 24.17 -1.54
CA ILE A 180 -19.18 25.55 -1.52
C ILE A 180 -18.89 25.98 -2.94
N TYR A 181 -19.52 27.06 -3.36
CA TYR A 181 -19.36 27.67 -4.67
C TYR A 181 -18.60 28.99 -4.54
N TYR A 182 -17.58 29.15 -5.38
CA TYR A 182 -16.76 30.34 -5.49
C TYR A 182 -17.01 31.00 -6.83
N HIS A 183 -17.30 32.29 -6.82
CA HIS A 183 -17.40 33.12 -8.02
C HIS A 183 -16.16 33.98 -8.15
N ASN A 184 -15.57 34.04 -9.33
CA ASN A 184 -14.30 34.68 -9.64
C ASN A 184 -13.19 34.23 -8.69
N ALA A 185 -12.99 32.92 -8.64
CA ALA A 185 -11.98 32.29 -7.80
C ALA A 185 -10.57 32.56 -8.35
N VAL A 186 -9.68 33.03 -7.50
CA VAL A 186 -8.26 33.26 -7.82
C VAL A 186 -7.41 32.51 -6.81
N ILE A 187 -6.56 31.62 -7.27
CA ILE A 187 -5.51 31.01 -6.45
C ILE A 187 -4.26 31.84 -6.58
N GLU A 188 -3.74 32.31 -5.46
CA GLU A 188 -2.49 33.05 -5.38
C GLU A 188 -1.40 32.20 -4.73
N LEU A 189 -0.19 32.25 -5.28
CA LEU A 189 1.04 31.76 -4.68
C LEU A 189 1.93 32.96 -4.34
N TRP A 190 2.30 33.10 -3.06
CA TRP A 190 3.07 34.28 -2.55
C TRP A 190 2.50 35.64 -2.97
N GLY A 191 1.16 35.73 -3.09
CA GLY A 191 0.47 36.93 -3.51
C GLY A 191 0.39 37.14 -5.02
N VAL A 192 0.97 36.26 -5.83
CA VAL A 192 0.89 36.28 -7.30
C VAL A 192 -0.27 35.39 -7.76
N PRO A 193 -1.24 35.90 -8.56
CA PRO A 193 -2.32 35.10 -9.09
C PRO A 193 -1.77 34.09 -10.12
N VAL A 194 -2.03 32.79 -9.87
CA VAL A 194 -1.53 31.71 -10.73
C VAL A 194 -2.66 30.92 -11.41
N PHE A 195 -3.86 31.02 -10.90
CA PHE A 195 -5.02 30.35 -11.48
C PHE A 195 -6.29 31.17 -11.26
N TYR A 196 -7.12 31.23 -12.28
CA TYR A 196 -8.43 31.88 -12.24
C TYR A 196 -9.52 30.94 -12.74
N SER A 197 -10.65 30.93 -12.04
CA SER A 197 -11.86 30.27 -12.51
C SER A 197 -13.07 31.17 -12.25
N PRO A 198 -13.95 31.38 -13.25
CA PRO A 198 -15.17 32.16 -13.05
C PRO A 198 -16.10 31.49 -12.03
N ILE A 199 -16.13 30.16 -12.00
CA ILE A 199 -16.88 29.36 -11.02
C ILE A 199 -15.99 28.19 -10.61
N LEU A 200 -15.80 28.02 -9.31
CA LEU A 200 -15.15 26.87 -8.71
C LEU A 200 -16.12 26.31 -7.65
N ALA A 201 -16.26 25.02 -7.58
CA ALA A 201 -17.05 24.38 -6.54
C ALA A 201 -16.30 23.18 -5.95
N HIS A 202 -16.42 22.97 -4.66
CA HIS A 202 -15.95 21.78 -4.00
C HIS A 202 -16.89 21.34 -2.88
N PRO A 203 -16.81 20.08 -2.46
CA PRO A 203 -17.57 19.58 -1.32
C PRO A 203 -17.22 20.31 -0.03
N ASP A 204 -18.20 20.40 0.87
CA ASP A 204 -17.95 20.78 2.26
C ASP A 204 -17.04 19.74 2.91
N PRO A 205 -15.93 20.15 3.55
CA PRO A 205 -15.01 19.24 4.24
C PRO A 205 -15.63 18.40 5.38
N SER A 206 -16.82 18.75 5.86
CA SER A 206 -17.54 17.95 6.87
C SER A 206 -18.10 16.65 6.29
N VAL A 207 -18.29 16.57 4.98
CA VAL A 207 -18.81 15.39 4.28
C VAL A 207 -17.65 14.47 3.88
N LYS A 208 -17.74 13.22 4.30
CA LYS A 208 -16.66 12.24 4.07
C LYS A 208 -16.57 11.76 2.61
N HIS A 209 -17.69 11.75 1.88
CA HIS A 209 -17.79 11.26 0.52
C HIS A 209 -18.63 12.20 -0.33
N LEU A 210 -18.00 13.00 -1.18
CA LEU A 210 -18.69 13.81 -2.16
C LEU A 210 -17.89 13.90 -3.47
N SER A 211 -18.62 13.83 -4.60
CA SER A 211 -18.02 13.87 -5.94
C SER A 211 -17.35 15.21 -6.23
N GLY A 212 -16.18 15.16 -6.88
CA GLY A 212 -15.44 16.36 -7.24
C GLY A 212 -14.11 16.09 -7.94
N LEU A 213 -13.54 17.14 -8.52
CA LEU A 213 -12.21 17.09 -9.14
C LEU A 213 -11.15 16.84 -8.06
N LEU A 214 -10.33 15.81 -8.28
CA LEU A 214 -9.16 15.56 -7.47
C LEU A 214 -7.97 16.40 -7.97
N ARG A 215 -6.80 16.21 -7.37
CA ARG A 215 -5.59 16.94 -7.71
C ARG A 215 -5.12 16.59 -9.13
N PRO A 216 -5.10 17.54 -10.07
CA PRO A 216 -4.52 17.30 -11.38
C PRO A 216 -3.00 17.18 -11.29
N SER A 217 -2.40 16.45 -12.21
CA SER A 217 -0.95 16.37 -12.38
C SER A 217 -0.58 16.58 -13.85
N ALA A 218 0.65 17.07 -14.09
CA ALA A 218 1.14 17.33 -15.42
C ALA A 218 2.62 17.02 -15.51
N GLY A 219 3.07 16.72 -16.72
CA GLY A 219 4.46 16.41 -16.98
C GLY A 219 4.78 16.41 -18.46
N THR A 220 6.02 16.06 -18.75
CA THR A 220 6.48 15.79 -20.12
C THR A 220 7.35 14.55 -20.13
N SER A 221 7.21 13.73 -21.15
CA SER A 221 8.07 12.58 -21.36
C SER A 221 8.38 12.39 -22.84
N SER A 222 9.48 11.71 -23.14
CA SER A 222 9.84 11.40 -24.54
C SER A 222 8.88 10.42 -25.19
N SER A 223 8.15 9.62 -24.42
CA SER A 223 7.15 8.67 -24.92
C SER A 223 5.76 9.28 -25.08
N LEU A 224 5.28 10.03 -24.08
CA LEU A 224 3.92 10.60 -24.07
C LEU A 224 3.85 12.01 -24.65
N GLY A 225 4.99 12.69 -24.80
CA GLY A 225 5.02 14.14 -25.03
C GLY A 225 4.64 14.91 -23.77
N SER A 226 4.02 16.08 -23.92
CA SER A 226 3.39 16.76 -22.78
C SER A 226 2.08 16.03 -22.42
N PHE A 227 1.83 15.87 -21.13
CA PHE A 227 0.63 15.18 -20.67
C PHE A 227 0.02 15.83 -19.43
N VAL A 228 -1.29 15.63 -19.27
CA VAL A 228 -2.08 16.08 -18.12
C VAL A 228 -3.00 14.96 -17.67
N LEU A 229 -3.09 14.76 -16.36
CA LEU A 229 -4.00 13.83 -15.69
C LEU A 229 -5.06 14.66 -14.92
N LEU A 230 -6.34 14.36 -15.13
CA LEU A 230 -7.47 15.10 -14.57
C LEU A 230 -8.41 14.15 -13.82
N PRO A 231 -8.05 13.65 -12.63
CA PRO A 231 -8.88 12.70 -11.91
C PRO A 231 -10.14 13.36 -11.35
N TYR A 232 -11.29 12.73 -11.55
CA TYR A 232 -12.58 13.11 -11.02
C TYR A 232 -13.13 11.98 -10.15
N TYR A 233 -13.35 12.27 -8.89
CA TYR A 233 -13.91 11.35 -7.91
C TYR A 233 -15.43 11.37 -7.94
N ILE A 234 -16.07 10.21 -7.91
CA ILE A 234 -17.50 9.98 -7.92
C ILE A 234 -17.86 9.23 -6.64
N ALA A 235 -18.50 9.92 -5.70
CA ALA A 235 -19.11 9.29 -4.54
C ALA A 235 -20.47 8.69 -4.96
N ILE A 236 -20.59 7.37 -4.95
CA ILE A 236 -21.81 6.66 -5.31
C ILE A 236 -22.68 6.52 -4.06
N ASN A 237 -22.11 6.00 -2.97
CA ASN A 237 -22.70 5.92 -1.64
C ASN A 237 -21.62 5.71 -0.57
N ASP A 238 -21.96 5.46 0.69
CA ASP A 238 -21.01 5.32 1.80
C ASP A 238 -20.04 4.13 1.66
N SER A 239 -20.38 3.14 0.83
CA SER A 239 -19.60 1.91 0.62
C SER A 239 -19.04 1.78 -0.80
N GLN A 240 -19.40 2.67 -1.71
CA GLN A 240 -19.02 2.61 -3.12
C GLN A 240 -18.53 3.96 -3.62
N ASP A 241 -17.43 3.96 -4.30
CA ASP A 241 -16.90 5.12 -5.02
C ASP A 241 -16.23 4.73 -6.33
N ALA A 242 -16.05 5.72 -7.19
CA ALA A 242 -15.31 5.58 -8.43
C ALA A 242 -14.44 6.81 -8.69
N THR A 243 -13.36 6.62 -9.46
CA THR A 243 -12.56 7.72 -10.00
C THR A 243 -12.43 7.53 -11.50
N ILE A 244 -12.61 8.58 -12.26
CA ILE A 244 -12.34 8.61 -13.71
C ILE A 244 -11.20 9.60 -13.93
N GLU A 245 -10.10 9.14 -14.53
CA GLU A 245 -8.91 9.93 -14.79
C GLU A 245 -8.57 9.93 -16.28
N PRO A 246 -9.03 10.93 -17.04
CA PRO A 246 -8.50 11.18 -18.36
C PRO A 246 -7.01 11.53 -18.33
N VAL A 247 -6.22 10.84 -19.14
CA VAL A 247 -4.80 11.11 -19.39
C VAL A 247 -4.67 11.61 -20.82
N ILE A 248 -4.49 12.91 -20.97
CA ILE A 248 -4.38 13.57 -22.26
C ILE A 248 -2.91 13.72 -22.60
N THR A 249 -2.50 13.23 -23.78
CA THR A 249 -1.10 13.21 -24.20
C THR A 249 -0.91 13.85 -25.57
N SER A 250 0.22 14.49 -25.81
CA SER A 250 0.51 15.11 -27.11
C SER A 250 1.13 14.16 -28.14
N ALA A 251 1.62 12.96 -27.75
CA ALA A 251 2.39 12.09 -28.65
C ALA A 251 1.92 10.63 -28.72
N SER A 252 1.22 10.08 -27.72
CA SER A 252 0.94 8.64 -27.63
C SER A 252 -0.54 8.29 -27.59
N GLY A 253 -1.43 9.26 -27.87
CA GLY A 253 -2.87 9.09 -27.77
C GLY A 253 -3.38 9.25 -26.33
N ASP A 254 -4.69 9.36 -26.22
CA ASP A 254 -5.35 9.61 -24.94
C ASP A 254 -5.90 8.32 -24.36
N ILE A 255 -5.84 8.20 -23.05
CA ILE A 255 -6.45 7.10 -22.32
C ILE A 255 -7.35 7.62 -21.21
N VAL A 256 -8.30 6.81 -20.80
CA VAL A 256 -9.10 7.02 -19.60
C VAL A 256 -8.80 5.88 -18.66
N ARG A 257 -8.33 6.24 -17.46
CA ARG A 257 -8.19 5.33 -16.33
C ARG A 257 -9.45 5.41 -15.49
N GLY A 258 -9.96 4.26 -15.10
CA GLY A 258 -11.06 4.15 -14.16
C GLY A 258 -10.58 3.52 -12.86
N GLU A 259 -11.20 3.84 -11.76
CA GLU A 259 -11.09 3.08 -10.52
C GLU A 259 -12.49 2.97 -9.93
N TYR A 260 -12.90 1.77 -9.54
CA TYR A 260 -14.12 1.50 -8.79
C TYR A 260 -13.76 0.75 -7.54
N ARG A 261 -14.30 1.19 -6.39
CA ARG A 261 -14.09 0.54 -5.10
C ARG A 261 -15.42 0.28 -4.42
N GLN A 262 -15.51 -0.88 -3.80
CA GLN A 262 -16.66 -1.27 -2.99
C GLN A 262 -16.19 -1.91 -1.69
N ARG A 263 -16.82 -1.54 -0.59
CA ARG A 263 -16.62 -2.16 0.72
C ARG A 263 -17.84 -2.95 1.11
N PHE A 264 -17.60 -4.13 1.66
CA PHE A 264 -18.57 -4.99 2.32
C PHE A 264 -18.31 -4.98 3.84
N ASN A 265 -19.18 -5.56 4.64
CA ASN A 265 -19.00 -5.58 6.10
C ASN A 265 -17.65 -6.18 6.53
N ASN A 266 -17.21 -7.27 5.91
CA ASN A 266 -15.96 -7.96 6.22
C ASN A 266 -15.04 -8.14 4.99
N GLY A 267 -15.18 -7.31 3.98
CA GLY A 267 -14.38 -7.43 2.78
C GLY A 267 -14.48 -6.21 1.90
N GLY A 268 -13.97 -6.31 0.69
CA GLY A 268 -14.03 -5.25 -0.30
C GLY A 268 -13.49 -5.68 -1.64
N MET A 269 -13.72 -4.85 -2.64
CA MET A 269 -13.18 -5.04 -3.97
C MET A 269 -12.80 -3.70 -4.60
N TRP A 270 -11.87 -3.75 -5.53
CA TRP A 270 -11.56 -2.66 -6.42
C TRP A 270 -11.30 -3.16 -7.83
N LEU A 271 -11.60 -2.34 -8.81
CA LEU A 271 -11.35 -2.57 -10.22
C LEU A 271 -10.77 -1.29 -10.84
N GLN A 272 -9.76 -1.43 -11.68
CA GLN A 272 -9.15 -0.36 -12.44
C GLN A 272 -9.17 -0.73 -13.93
N PRO A 273 -10.22 -0.39 -14.67
CA PRO A 273 -10.24 -0.47 -16.12
C PRO A 273 -9.50 0.74 -16.74
N ASP A 274 -8.55 0.48 -17.63
CA ASP A 274 -7.83 1.47 -18.39
C ASP A 274 -8.12 1.24 -19.89
N VAL A 275 -8.55 2.26 -20.61
CA VAL A 275 -8.93 2.14 -22.04
C VAL A 275 -8.44 3.36 -22.80
N GLY A 276 -7.88 3.14 -23.98
CA GLY A 276 -7.45 4.24 -24.84
C GLY A 276 -7.19 3.84 -26.28
N TYR A 277 -7.03 4.86 -27.13
CA TYR A 277 -6.64 4.69 -28.52
C TYR A 277 -5.19 5.10 -28.69
N ALA A 278 -4.31 4.14 -28.89
CA ALA A 278 -2.87 4.31 -28.79
C ALA A 278 -2.09 3.56 -29.87
N PRO A 279 -0.84 4.00 -30.19
CA PRO A 279 -0.01 3.30 -31.16
C PRO A 279 0.55 2.00 -30.57
N SER A 280 0.66 0.97 -31.41
CA SER A 280 1.36 -0.28 -31.14
C SER A 280 1.95 -0.80 -32.43
N ASN A 281 3.26 -1.05 -32.47
CA ASN A 281 3.97 -1.52 -33.67
C ASN A 281 3.67 -0.69 -34.93
N GLY A 282 3.58 0.65 -34.78
CA GLY A 282 3.32 1.59 -35.87
C GLY A 282 1.84 1.67 -36.31
N ARG A 283 0.92 1.01 -35.64
CA ARG A 283 -0.53 1.07 -35.93
C ARG A 283 -1.31 1.58 -34.71
N TRP A 284 -2.31 2.39 -34.96
CA TRP A 284 -3.22 2.88 -33.92
C TRP A 284 -4.38 1.89 -33.74
N SER A 285 -4.65 1.55 -32.50
CA SER A 285 -5.73 0.64 -32.12
C SER A 285 -6.27 0.95 -30.75
N TRP A 286 -7.48 0.49 -30.45
CA TRP A 286 -8.01 0.46 -29.09
C TRP A 286 -7.24 -0.54 -28.28
N GLN A 287 -6.80 -0.11 -27.11
CA GLN A 287 -6.06 -0.90 -26.15
C GLN A 287 -6.70 -0.76 -24.78
N SER A 288 -6.60 -1.79 -23.99
CA SER A 288 -7.20 -1.80 -22.64
C SER A 288 -6.36 -2.63 -21.67
N ALA A 289 -6.51 -2.31 -20.40
CA ALA A 289 -6.05 -3.13 -19.31
C ALA A 289 -7.13 -3.16 -18.23
N LEU A 290 -7.12 -4.22 -17.42
CA LEU A 290 -7.97 -4.35 -16.25
C LEU A 290 -7.11 -4.88 -15.10
N PHE A 291 -7.07 -4.11 -14.01
CA PHE A 291 -6.52 -4.53 -12.73
C PHE A 291 -7.62 -4.59 -11.70
N GLY A 292 -7.46 -5.42 -10.70
CA GLY A 292 -8.41 -5.47 -9.61
C GLY A 292 -8.11 -6.57 -8.62
N ALA A 293 -8.62 -6.41 -7.42
CA ALA A 293 -8.61 -7.45 -6.40
C ALA A 293 -9.86 -7.32 -5.53
N GLY A 294 -10.30 -8.43 -5.00
CA GLY A 294 -11.45 -8.44 -4.13
C GLY A 294 -11.50 -9.68 -3.25
N GLN A 295 -12.10 -9.50 -2.08
CA GLN A 295 -12.47 -10.57 -1.17
C GLN A 295 -13.87 -10.29 -0.65
N ILE A 296 -14.76 -11.22 -0.89
CA ILE A 296 -16.20 -11.12 -0.62
C ILE A 296 -16.59 -12.28 0.29
N PRO A 297 -16.92 -12.02 1.56
CA PRO A 297 -17.36 -13.07 2.47
C PRO A 297 -18.74 -13.59 2.09
N ILE A 298 -18.90 -14.91 2.13
CA ILE A 298 -20.15 -15.62 1.89
C ILE A 298 -20.49 -16.45 3.13
N GLY A 299 -21.32 -15.88 4.01
CA GLY A 299 -21.62 -16.48 5.30
C GLY A 299 -20.45 -16.39 6.28
N ASP A 300 -20.31 -17.38 7.18
CA ASP A 300 -19.40 -17.28 8.33
C ASP A 300 -17.99 -17.85 8.08
N ILE A 301 -17.83 -18.72 7.09
CA ILE A 301 -16.59 -19.47 6.87
C ILE A 301 -16.07 -19.42 5.44
N TRP A 302 -16.85 -18.90 4.50
CA TRP A 302 -16.49 -18.86 3.08
C TRP A 302 -16.14 -17.46 2.62
N ASP A 303 -15.09 -17.37 1.83
CA ASP A 303 -14.69 -16.17 1.08
C ASP A 303 -14.52 -16.52 -0.40
N VAL A 304 -15.07 -15.67 -1.27
CA VAL A 304 -14.70 -15.63 -2.69
C VAL A 304 -13.78 -14.46 -2.92
N GLY A 305 -12.67 -14.70 -3.59
CA GLY A 305 -11.75 -13.63 -3.94
C GLY A 305 -11.23 -13.76 -5.35
N TYR A 306 -10.70 -12.66 -5.86
CA TYR A 306 -10.06 -12.60 -7.17
C TYR A 306 -8.92 -11.60 -7.19
N ASN A 307 -7.91 -11.87 -8.04
CA ASN A 307 -6.94 -10.90 -8.51
C ASN A 307 -6.99 -10.89 -10.04
N ALA A 308 -7.09 -9.71 -10.62
CA ALA A 308 -7.14 -9.50 -12.05
C ALA A 308 -6.01 -8.58 -12.49
N ALA A 309 -5.23 -9.00 -13.46
CA ALA A 309 -4.21 -8.22 -14.14
C ALA A 309 -4.12 -8.70 -15.58
N ILE A 310 -4.83 -8.04 -16.49
CA ILE A 310 -4.90 -8.42 -17.89
C ILE A 310 -4.77 -7.19 -18.78
N THR A 311 -4.14 -7.33 -19.93
CA THR A 311 -4.03 -6.27 -20.93
C THR A 311 -4.25 -6.83 -22.34
N SER A 312 -4.85 -6.02 -23.19
CA SER A 312 -5.05 -6.37 -24.62
C SER A 312 -3.77 -6.24 -25.45
N ASN A 313 -2.73 -5.56 -24.93
CA ASN A 313 -1.51 -5.27 -25.67
C ASN A 313 -0.27 -5.34 -24.75
N GLN A 314 0.81 -5.91 -25.26
CA GLN A 314 2.06 -6.15 -24.50
C GLN A 314 2.77 -4.87 -24.04
N THR A 315 2.59 -3.75 -24.75
CA THR A 315 3.32 -2.50 -24.47
C THR A 315 2.47 -1.41 -23.83
N PHE A 316 1.15 -1.61 -23.76
CA PHE A 316 0.21 -0.62 -23.24
C PHE A 316 0.54 -0.17 -21.82
N LEU A 317 0.80 -1.14 -20.93
CA LEU A 317 1.10 -0.86 -19.53
C LEU A 317 2.37 0.00 -19.39
N LYS A 318 3.42 -0.37 -20.11
CA LYS A 318 4.71 0.31 -20.03
C LYS A 318 4.70 1.67 -20.73
N ARG A 319 3.96 1.80 -21.85
CA ARG A 319 3.82 3.05 -22.61
C ARG A 319 3.19 4.15 -21.77
N PHE A 320 2.15 3.84 -21.02
CA PHE A 320 1.41 4.79 -20.18
C PHE A 320 1.86 4.78 -18.71
N ASN A 321 2.95 4.08 -18.40
CA ASN A 321 3.50 3.97 -17.05
C ASN A 321 2.45 3.48 -16.02
N ILE A 322 1.63 2.48 -16.42
CA ILE A 322 0.61 1.87 -15.57
C ILE A 322 1.23 0.81 -14.68
N SER A 323 1.99 -0.14 -15.27
CA SER A 323 2.78 -1.15 -14.57
C SER A 323 4.06 -1.49 -15.35
N ASN A 324 5.07 -1.94 -14.62
CA ASN A 324 6.31 -2.49 -15.18
C ASN A 324 6.32 -4.03 -15.22
N ASP A 325 5.25 -4.67 -14.79
CA ASP A 325 5.13 -6.12 -14.77
C ASP A 325 5.18 -6.68 -16.20
N VAL A 326 5.93 -7.74 -16.36
CA VAL A 326 6.06 -8.47 -17.63
C VAL A 326 5.32 -9.81 -17.60
N THR A 327 4.88 -10.25 -16.44
CA THR A 327 4.01 -11.40 -16.24
C THR A 327 2.83 -10.97 -15.40
N LEU A 328 1.63 -11.16 -15.91
CA LEU A 328 0.39 -10.78 -15.24
C LEU A 328 -0.29 -12.05 -14.73
N ASN A 329 -0.55 -12.08 -13.43
CA ASN A 329 -1.16 -13.21 -12.74
C ASN A 329 -2.62 -12.89 -12.44
N ASN A 330 -3.49 -13.80 -12.83
CA ASN A 330 -4.92 -13.70 -12.56
C ASN A 330 -5.35 -14.94 -11.80
N ASP A 331 -6.10 -14.74 -10.74
CA ASP A 331 -6.69 -15.83 -9.98
C ASP A 331 -8.12 -15.52 -9.52
N LEU A 332 -8.91 -16.56 -9.46
CA LEU A 332 -10.23 -16.58 -8.83
C LEU A 332 -10.21 -17.73 -7.82
N TYR A 333 -10.62 -17.45 -6.60
CA TYR A 333 -10.61 -18.47 -5.57
C TYR A 333 -11.86 -18.50 -4.69
N LEU A 334 -12.13 -19.67 -4.15
CA LEU A 334 -13.10 -19.94 -3.09
C LEU A 334 -12.34 -20.53 -1.90
N GLU A 335 -12.40 -19.86 -0.77
CA GLU A 335 -11.74 -20.27 0.46
C GLU A 335 -12.76 -20.55 1.56
N ALA A 336 -12.52 -21.58 2.38
CA ALA A 336 -13.25 -21.79 3.60
C ALA A 336 -12.30 -22.11 4.75
N ILE A 337 -12.48 -21.42 5.88
CA ILE A 337 -11.70 -21.64 7.10
C ILE A 337 -12.67 -22.04 8.22
N SER A 338 -12.46 -23.23 8.76
CA SER A 338 -13.23 -23.73 9.89
C SER A 338 -12.31 -24.30 10.96
N GLY A 339 -12.20 -23.60 12.08
CA GLY A 339 -11.29 -23.93 13.15
C GLY A 339 -9.82 -23.86 12.70
N ARG A 340 -9.16 -25.04 12.61
CA ARG A 340 -7.76 -25.19 12.14
C ARG A 340 -7.67 -25.81 10.74
N SER A 341 -8.80 -26.00 10.08
CA SER A 341 -8.87 -26.59 8.75
C SER A 341 -9.15 -25.52 7.71
N ARG A 342 -8.57 -25.70 6.53
CA ARG A 342 -8.69 -24.77 5.39
C ARG A 342 -9.02 -25.56 4.13
N PHE A 343 -9.97 -25.09 3.38
CA PHE A 343 -10.24 -25.52 2.01
C PHE A 343 -10.02 -24.32 1.09
N LEU A 344 -9.27 -24.52 0.01
CA LEU A 344 -9.06 -23.52 -1.03
C LEU A 344 -9.25 -24.17 -2.40
N MET A 345 -10.08 -23.58 -3.23
CA MET A 345 -10.21 -23.93 -4.64
C MET A 345 -9.90 -22.69 -5.47
N SER A 346 -8.95 -22.79 -6.40
CA SER A 346 -8.50 -21.66 -7.21
C SER A 346 -8.48 -22.02 -8.70
N GLY A 347 -8.59 -20.98 -9.53
CA GLY A 347 -8.28 -21.05 -10.94
C GLY A 347 -7.27 -19.97 -11.28
N PHE A 348 -6.24 -20.28 -12.08
CA PHE A 348 -5.18 -19.34 -12.47
C PHE A 348 -5.10 -19.21 -13.98
N TYR A 349 -4.91 -17.95 -14.41
CA TYR A 349 -4.59 -17.57 -15.77
C TYR A 349 -3.38 -16.63 -15.77
N PHE A 350 -2.38 -16.94 -16.57
CA PHE A 350 -1.15 -16.16 -16.68
C PHE A 350 -1.03 -15.52 -18.06
N GLN A 351 -0.61 -14.25 -18.09
CA GLN A 351 -0.31 -13.56 -19.34
C GLN A 351 1.14 -13.08 -19.32
N ASP A 352 1.95 -13.52 -20.29
CA ASP A 352 3.33 -13.07 -20.47
C ASP A 352 3.40 -11.98 -21.56
N LEU A 353 3.98 -10.84 -21.19
CA LEU A 353 4.13 -9.69 -22.07
C LEU A 353 5.49 -9.65 -22.78
N ARG A 354 6.41 -10.56 -22.46
CA ARG A 354 7.73 -10.65 -23.09
C ARG A 354 7.61 -11.26 -24.48
N VAL A 355 8.14 -10.57 -25.49
CA VAL A 355 8.07 -11.06 -26.87
C VAL A 355 9.15 -12.10 -27.17
N GLY A 356 8.77 -13.13 -27.90
CA GLY A 356 9.65 -14.13 -28.49
C GLY A 356 10.25 -15.14 -27.51
N ARG A 357 9.89 -15.08 -26.23
CA ARG A 357 10.35 -16.06 -25.23
C ARG A 357 9.33 -17.16 -24.97
N VAL A 358 8.04 -16.82 -24.93
CA VAL A 358 6.97 -17.79 -24.66
C VAL A 358 5.77 -17.48 -25.54
N ASN A 359 5.22 -18.48 -26.20
CA ASN A 359 3.93 -18.38 -26.89
C ASN A 359 2.80 -18.48 -25.85
N GLN A 360 1.84 -17.57 -25.85
CA GLN A 360 0.73 -17.57 -24.89
C GLN A 360 -0.05 -18.91 -24.90
N ASN A 361 -0.08 -19.64 -26.00
CA ASN A 361 -0.72 -20.96 -26.08
C ASN A 361 0.04 -22.07 -25.34
N GLU A 362 1.31 -21.85 -25.02
CA GLU A 362 2.17 -22.76 -24.26
C GLU A 362 2.06 -22.52 -22.75
N ILE A 363 1.54 -21.34 -22.34
CA ILE A 363 1.33 -21.00 -20.94
C ILE A 363 0.08 -21.75 -20.43
N PRO A 364 0.19 -22.48 -19.31
CA PRO A 364 -0.93 -23.25 -18.81
C PRO A 364 -2.01 -22.38 -18.18
N ILE A 365 -3.25 -22.88 -18.24
CA ILE A 365 -4.34 -22.49 -17.37
C ILE A 365 -4.44 -23.56 -16.29
N VAL A 366 -4.52 -23.18 -15.04
CA VAL A 366 -4.70 -24.12 -13.91
C VAL A 366 -6.13 -24.02 -13.41
N LEU A 367 -6.94 -25.08 -13.62
CA LEU A 367 -8.35 -25.05 -13.25
C LEU A 367 -8.95 -26.46 -13.18
N PRO A 368 -9.41 -26.94 -11.99
CA PRO A 368 -9.21 -26.32 -10.68
C PRO A 368 -7.83 -26.62 -10.08
N ALA A 369 -7.39 -25.76 -9.17
CA ALA A 369 -6.40 -26.09 -8.16
C ALA A 369 -7.11 -26.18 -6.81
N ILE A 370 -6.99 -27.30 -6.10
CA ILE A 370 -7.63 -27.53 -4.80
C ILE A 370 -6.56 -27.77 -3.76
N ASP A 371 -6.66 -27.13 -2.61
CA ASP A 371 -5.85 -27.38 -1.42
C ASP A 371 -6.76 -27.56 -0.23
N TYR A 372 -6.72 -28.71 0.40
CA TYR A 372 -7.44 -29.01 1.63
C TYR A 372 -6.47 -29.37 2.74
N THR A 373 -6.43 -28.57 3.77
CA THR A 373 -5.62 -28.81 4.98
C THR A 373 -6.55 -29.14 6.15
N TYR A 374 -6.33 -30.27 6.79
CA TYR A 374 -7.01 -30.68 8.01
C TYR A 374 -6.02 -30.83 9.17
N ILE A 375 -6.30 -30.16 10.26
CA ILE A 375 -5.55 -30.26 11.53
C ILE A 375 -6.56 -30.54 12.65
N PRO A 376 -6.53 -31.71 13.27
CA PRO A 376 -7.42 -32.05 14.37
C PRO A 376 -7.20 -31.14 15.58
N ARG A 377 -8.24 -30.90 16.36
CA ARG A 377 -8.15 -30.09 17.58
C ARG A 377 -7.31 -30.76 18.66
N GLU A 378 -7.42 -32.06 18.77
CA GLU A 378 -6.75 -32.89 19.77
C GLU A 378 -5.43 -33.44 19.20
N ALA A 379 -4.45 -33.64 20.09
CA ALA A 379 -3.20 -34.29 19.76
C ALA A 379 -3.44 -35.75 19.38
N VAL A 380 -2.79 -36.23 18.36
CA VAL A 380 -2.81 -37.65 17.95
C VAL A 380 -1.53 -38.31 18.46
N ALA A 381 -1.65 -39.31 19.31
CA ALA A 381 -0.51 -40.00 19.95
C ALA A 381 0.49 -39.00 20.58
N GLY A 382 0.01 -37.96 21.25
CA GLY A 382 0.81 -36.92 21.89
C GLY A 382 1.42 -35.89 20.95
N GLY A 383 1.33 -36.07 19.65
CA GLY A 383 1.85 -35.16 18.62
C GLY A 383 0.77 -34.46 17.83
N GLN A 384 1.17 -33.50 17.03
CA GLN A 384 0.30 -32.75 16.13
C GLN A 384 0.25 -33.44 14.76
N PHE A 385 -0.98 -33.77 14.33
CA PHE A 385 -1.23 -34.36 13.01
C PHE A 385 -1.70 -33.27 12.03
N ARG A 386 -1.28 -33.38 10.78
CA ARG A 386 -1.75 -32.59 9.64
C ARG A 386 -1.95 -33.50 8.44
N LEU A 387 -3.12 -33.38 7.80
CA LEU A 387 -3.39 -33.95 6.48
C LEU A 387 -3.53 -32.79 5.49
N ASN A 388 -2.81 -32.88 4.39
CA ASN A 388 -2.95 -31.97 3.25
C ASN A 388 -3.29 -32.78 2.01
N VAL A 389 -4.35 -32.41 1.31
CA VAL A 389 -4.78 -33.01 0.05
C VAL A 389 -4.84 -31.92 -0.99
N THR A 390 -4.05 -32.07 -2.06
CA THR A 390 -4.03 -31.09 -3.15
C THR A 390 -4.34 -31.76 -4.47
N SER A 391 -5.05 -31.04 -5.34
CA SER A 391 -5.31 -31.47 -6.72
C SER A 391 -5.11 -30.28 -7.64
N ALA A 392 -4.54 -30.49 -8.83
CA ALA A 392 -4.43 -29.47 -9.84
C ALA A 392 -4.66 -30.09 -11.23
N SER A 393 -5.40 -29.36 -12.07
CA SER A 393 -5.51 -29.65 -13.50
C SER A 393 -4.83 -28.52 -14.28
N ILE A 394 -3.75 -28.84 -14.97
CA ILE A 394 -2.85 -27.92 -15.67
C ILE A 394 -3.03 -28.16 -17.17
N LEU A 395 -3.74 -27.23 -17.81
CA LEU A 395 -4.21 -27.37 -19.18
C LEU A 395 -3.45 -26.43 -20.13
N ARG A 396 -3.00 -26.94 -21.28
CA ARG A 396 -2.35 -26.15 -22.33
C ARG A 396 -3.04 -26.32 -23.66
N ASN A 397 -3.04 -25.24 -24.46
CA ASN A 397 -3.48 -25.31 -25.84
C ASN A 397 -2.41 -25.97 -26.73
N VAL A 398 -1.14 -25.81 -26.39
CA VAL A 398 0.03 -26.36 -27.11
C VAL A 398 1.01 -26.90 -26.08
N GLY A 399 1.40 -28.17 -26.23
CA GLY A 399 2.26 -28.89 -25.29
C GLY A 399 1.49 -29.85 -24.37
N ALA A 400 2.22 -30.58 -23.54
CA ALA A 400 1.62 -31.55 -22.64
C ALA A 400 0.81 -30.88 -21.52
N SER A 401 -0.29 -31.53 -21.14
CA SER A 401 -1.16 -31.17 -20.01
C SER A 401 -1.09 -32.24 -18.95
N ASP A 402 -1.35 -31.88 -17.68
CA ASP A 402 -1.40 -32.86 -16.60
C ASP A 402 -2.48 -32.56 -15.56
N GLU A 403 -2.92 -33.61 -14.92
CA GLU A 403 -3.81 -33.59 -13.77
C GLU A 403 -3.13 -34.36 -12.65
N ARG A 404 -3.12 -33.81 -11.46
CA ARG A 404 -2.48 -34.45 -10.30
C ARG A 404 -3.37 -34.45 -9.07
N LEU A 405 -3.19 -35.48 -8.24
CA LEU A 405 -3.72 -35.56 -6.88
C LEU A 405 -2.57 -35.95 -5.96
N SER A 406 -2.35 -35.15 -4.92
CA SER A 406 -1.31 -35.34 -3.93
C SER A 406 -1.92 -35.38 -2.53
N THR A 407 -1.53 -36.37 -1.73
CA THR A 407 -1.92 -36.49 -0.32
C THR A 407 -0.66 -36.52 0.53
N GLN A 408 -0.57 -35.62 1.48
CA GLN A 408 0.56 -35.53 2.42
C GLN A 408 0.04 -35.63 3.85
N MET A 409 0.59 -36.55 4.62
CA MET A 409 0.34 -36.73 6.04
C MET A 409 1.59 -36.38 6.81
N ARG A 410 1.47 -35.55 7.82
CA ARG A 410 2.57 -35.19 8.71
C ARG A 410 2.14 -35.32 10.16
N TRP A 411 2.96 -35.98 10.96
CA TRP A 411 2.81 -36.05 12.41
C TRP A 411 4.09 -35.51 13.04
N GLN A 412 3.97 -34.65 14.05
CA GLN A 412 5.08 -33.98 14.70
C GLN A 412 4.94 -34.04 16.22
N LEU A 413 6.01 -34.43 16.91
CA LEU A 413 6.08 -34.50 18.36
C LEU A 413 7.21 -33.58 18.85
N PRO A 414 6.91 -32.33 19.26
CA PRO A 414 7.89 -31.47 19.90
C PRO A 414 8.10 -31.87 21.36
N MET A 415 9.36 -31.89 21.79
CA MET A 415 9.80 -32.24 23.12
C MET A 415 10.85 -31.21 23.61
N ILE A 416 10.81 -30.91 24.90
CA ILE A 416 11.83 -30.07 25.56
C ILE A 416 12.44 -30.93 26.66
N THR A 417 13.75 -31.10 26.63
CA THR A 417 14.47 -31.83 27.68
C THR A 417 14.68 -30.95 28.91
N ALA A 418 15.05 -31.57 30.04
CA ALA A 418 15.27 -30.84 31.31
C ALA A 418 16.43 -29.83 31.24
N ASP A 419 17.39 -30.06 30.34
CA ASP A 419 18.53 -29.19 30.05
C ASP A 419 18.29 -28.21 28.89
N GLY A 420 17.03 -28.08 28.46
CA GLY A 420 16.60 -27.04 27.51
C GLY A 420 16.82 -27.38 26.03
N GLN A 421 17.10 -28.63 25.67
CA GLN A 421 17.18 -29.03 24.26
C GLN A 421 15.77 -29.13 23.67
N LEU A 422 15.60 -28.60 22.46
CA LEU A 422 14.38 -28.67 21.67
C LEU A 422 14.53 -29.80 20.66
N ILE A 423 13.73 -30.84 20.79
CA ILE A 423 13.72 -32.00 19.88
C ILE A 423 12.34 -32.12 19.25
N THR A 424 12.28 -32.12 17.92
CA THR A 424 11.02 -32.38 17.21
C THR A 424 11.18 -33.61 16.34
N LEU A 425 10.43 -34.66 16.67
CA LEU A 425 10.35 -35.85 15.84
C LEU A 425 9.17 -35.69 14.88
N SER A 426 9.38 -35.96 13.60
CA SER A 426 8.33 -35.93 12.59
C SER A 426 8.33 -37.17 11.74
N ALA A 427 7.11 -37.68 11.46
CA ALA A 427 6.87 -38.69 10.46
C ALA A 427 6.00 -38.08 9.36
N GLU A 428 6.46 -38.21 8.13
CA GLU A 428 5.79 -37.66 6.96
C GLU A 428 5.63 -38.75 5.89
N ALA A 429 4.48 -38.76 5.23
CA ALA A 429 4.24 -39.61 4.07
C ALA A 429 3.50 -38.80 3.01
N ARG A 430 3.97 -38.89 1.79
CA ARG A 430 3.34 -38.26 0.63
C ARG A 430 3.07 -39.32 -0.43
N ALA A 431 1.85 -39.28 -1.01
CA ALA A 431 1.44 -40.10 -2.13
C ALA A 431 0.85 -39.20 -3.21
N ASP A 432 1.32 -39.40 -4.45
CA ASP A 432 0.90 -38.60 -5.60
C ASP A 432 0.49 -39.48 -6.75
N VAL A 433 -0.49 -39.06 -7.54
CA VAL A 433 -0.92 -39.68 -8.79
C VAL A 433 -1.04 -38.61 -9.86
N TRP A 434 -0.49 -38.85 -11.04
CA TRP A 434 -0.61 -37.99 -12.21
C TRP A 434 -1.31 -38.71 -13.36
N ARG A 435 -2.09 -37.97 -14.11
CA ARG A 435 -2.54 -38.28 -15.44
C ARG A 435 -1.92 -37.25 -16.40
N VAL A 436 -0.96 -37.67 -17.20
CA VAL A 436 -0.23 -36.80 -18.14
C VAL A 436 -0.73 -37.09 -19.55
N VAL A 437 -1.06 -36.01 -20.29
CA VAL A 437 -1.51 -36.10 -21.69
C VAL A 437 -0.47 -35.41 -22.57
N GLY A 438 0.33 -36.21 -23.25
CA GLY A 438 1.36 -35.71 -24.18
C GLY A 438 0.78 -35.20 -25.48
N ASP A 439 1.26 -34.07 -25.98
CA ASP A 439 0.88 -33.47 -27.25
C ASP A 439 1.63 -34.12 -28.42
N PRO A 440 0.95 -34.87 -29.30
CA PRO A 440 1.63 -35.55 -30.43
C PRO A 440 2.12 -34.57 -31.51
N ALA A 441 1.56 -33.34 -31.57
CA ALA A 441 1.96 -32.34 -32.55
C ALA A 441 3.23 -31.59 -32.14
N ASN A 442 3.49 -31.51 -30.83
CA ASN A 442 4.61 -30.76 -30.25
C ASN A 442 5.34 -31.60 -29.19
N PRO A 443 5.91 -32.76 -29.58
CA PRO A 443 6.65 -33.60 -28.65
C PRO A 443 7.92 -32.85 -28.18
N GLY A 444 8.14 -32.77 -26.87
CA GLY A 444 9.33 -32.16 -26.32
C GLY A 444 9.19 -30.66 -26.02
N LEU A 445 8.06 -30.03 -26.28
CA LEU A 445 7.80 -28.66 -25.81
C LEU A 445 7.71 -28.60 -24.27
N VAL A 446 7.12 -29.63 -23.68
CA VAL A 446 7.13 -29.88 -22.23
C VAL A 446 7.99 -31.13 -21.99
N THR A 447 8.93 -31.00 -21.07
CA THR A 447 9.83 -32.11 -20.70
C THR A 447 9.50 -32.65 -19.31
N ASP A 448 9.88 -33.89 -19.08
CA ASP A 448 9.80 -34.49 -17.74
C ASP A 448 10.91 -33.95 -16.80
N LEU A 449 10.89 -34.41 -15.56
CA LEU A 449 11.86 -34.05 -14.53
C LEU A 449 13.33 -34.35 -14.87
N GLN A 450 13.59 -35.21 -15.85
CA GLN A 450 14.89 -35.58 -16.34
C GLN A 450 15.27 -34.86 -17.65
N GLY A 451 14.39 -33.99 -18.14
CA GLY A 451 14.56 -33.25 -19.40
C GLY A 451 14.18 -34.07 -20.64
N ASN A 452 13.54 -35.23 -20.51
CA ASN A 452 13.07 -36.02 -21.63
C ASN A 452 11.72 -35.48 -22.16
N PRO A 453 11.49 -35.57 -23.48
CA PRO A 453 10.17 -35.23 -24.04
C PRO A 453 9.07 -36.10 -23.41
N ILE A 454 7.92 -35.48 -23.11
CA ILE A 454 6.72 -36.22 -22.68
C ILE A 454 6.19 -37.01 -23.87
N PRO A 455 6.05 -38.35 -23.78
CA PRO A 455 5.54 -39.15 -24.87
C PRO A 455 4.09 -38.79 -25.22
N ALA A 456 3.72 -38.93 -26.50
CA ALA A 456 2.34 -38.73 -26.94
C ALA A 456 1.36 -39.73 -26.28
N GLY A 457 0.13 -39.28 -26.04
CA GLY A 457 -0.92 -40.10 -25.43
C GLY A 457 -1.14 -39.85 -23.94
N VAL A 458 -1.90 -40.74 -23.32
CA VAL A 458 -2.27 -40.62 -21.88
C VAL A 458 -1.40 -41.56 -21.07
N HIS A 459 -0.76 -41.04 -20.04
CA HIS A 459 0.11 -41.76 -19.13
C HIS A 459 -0.33 -41.57 -17.70
N TYR A 460 -0.32 -42.64 -16.89
CA TYR A 460 -0.59 -42.58 -15.46
C TYR A 460 0.70 -42.90 -14.71
N ILE A 461 1.02 -42.06 -13.73
CA ILE A 461 2.25 -42.15 -12.95
C ILE A 461 1.89 -42.02 -11.49
N ASP A 462 2.44 -42.86 -10.63
CA ASP A 462 2.23 -42.81 -9.20
C ASP A 462 3.58 -42.70 -8.46
N ARG A 463 3.52 -42.15 -7.24
CA ARG A 463 4.67 -41.98 -6.37
C ARG A 463 4.22 -42.08 -4.90
N ALA A 464 5.01 -42.73 -4.05
CA ALA A 464 4.83 -42.73 -2.61
C ALA A 464 6.16 -42.54 -1.91
N GLN A 465 6.24 -41.60 -0.99
CA GLN A 465 7.46 -41.16 -0.32
C GLN A 465 7.26 -41.03 1.19
N PRO A 466 7.72 -42.02 2.00
CA PRO A 466 7.80 -41.84 3.45
C PRO A 466 9.06 -41.10 3.87
N MET A 467 9.00 -40.40 4.98
CA MET A 467 10.15 -39.67 5.53
C MET A 467 10.04 -39.59 7.06
N LEU A 468 11.19 -39.72 7.74
CA LEU A 468 11.33 -39.49 9.17
C LEU A 468 12.32 -38.36 9.37
N VAL A 469 11.99 -37.44 10.28
CA VAL A 469 12.83 -36.27 10.60
C VAL A 469 13.02 -36.19 12.09
N ALA A 470 14.27 -35.94 12.50
CA ALA A 470 14.63 -35.54 13.84
C ALA A 470 15.29 -34.16 13.78
N ASP A 471 14.63 -33.15 14.25
CA ASP A 471 15.16 -31.77 14.37
C ASP A 471 15.60 -31.56 15.82
N TRP A 472 16.86 -31.16 16.00
CA TRP A 472 17.47 -30.90 17.29
C TRP A 472 18.04 -29.50 17.31
N ARG A 473 17.69 -28.73 18.36
CA ARG A 473 18.20 -27.39 18.62
C ARG A 473 18.52 -27.24 20.09
N TRP A 474 19.63 -26.56 20.40
CA TRP A 474 19.98 -26.33 21.78
C TRP A 474 20.32 -24.86 22.03
N PRO A 475 19.34 -24.02 22.40
CA PRO A 475 19.56 -22.60 22.65
C PRO A 475 20.28 -22.38 24.00
N PHE A 476 21.50 -21.86 23.93
CA PHE A 476 22.24 -21.35 25.08
C PHE A 476 21.97 -19.85 25.20
N ILE A 477 21.38 -19.43 26.30
CA ILE A 477 21.00 -18.04 26.55
C ILE A 477 21.74 -17.50 27.75
N THR A 478 22.41 -16.37 27.59
CA THR A 478 23.00 -15.62 28.70
C THR A 478 22.57 -14.16 28.67
N GLN A 479 22.42 -13.57 29.85
CA GLN A 479 22.01 -12.19 30.00
C GLN A 479 22.96 -11.49 30.97
N THR A 480 23.43 -10.31 30.60
CA THR A 480 24.31 -9.49 31.45
C THR A 480 23.52 -8.48 32.25
N SER A 481 24.10 -8.00 33.35
CA SER A 481 23.50 -6.94 34.15
C SER A 481 23.33 -5.61 33.41
N ALA A 482 24.06 -5.42 32.29
CA ALA A 482 23.94 -4.25 31.41
C ALA A 482 22.79 -4.34 30.40
N GLY A 483 21.94 -5.40 30.49
CA GLY A 483 20.81 -5.59 29.61
C GLY A 483 21.16 -6.16 28.23
N HIS A 484 22.34 -6.75 28.07
CA HIS A 484 22.72 -7.47 26.86
C HIS A 484 22.27 -8.94 26.97
N SER A 485 21.68 -9.49 25.91
CA SER A 485 21.32 -10.90 25.81
C SER A 485 22.07 -11.54 24.64
N TYR A 486 22.63 -12.71 24.87
CA TYR A 486 23.29 -13.48 23.85
C TYR A 486 22.61 -14.84 23.70
N VAL A 487 22.35 -15.25 22.47
CA VAL A 487 21.80 -16.57 22.16
C VAL A 487 22.78 -17.27 21.22
N LEU A 488 23.14 -18.51 21.53
CA LEU A 488 23.90 -19.38 20.66
C LEU A 488 23.12 -20.67 20.51
N GLN A 489 22.73 -21.02 19.28
CA GLN A 489 21.86 -22.16 19.02
C GLN A 489 22.47 -23.06 17.93
N PRO A 490 23.17 -24.15 18.28
CA PRO A 490 23.47 -25.21 17.33
C PRO A 490 22.18 -25.90 16.87
N ILE A 491 22.15 -26.26 15.59
CA ILE A 491 21.01 -26.87 14.91
C ILE A 491 21.50 -28.10 14.16
N ALA A 492 20.82 -29.23 14.35
CA ALA A 492 21.04 -30.44 13.57
C ALA A 492 19.69 -31.08 13.22
N GLN A 493 19.44 -31.28 11.95
CA GLN A 493 18.23 -31.92 11.46
C GLN A 493 18.63 -33.18 10.64
N LEU A 494 18.21 -34.34 11.12
CA LEU A 494 18.44 -35.62 10.47
C LEU A 494 17.19 -36.06 9.72
N ILE A 495 17.32 -36.35 8.45
CA ILE A 495 16.22 -36.74 7.58
C ILE A 495 16.52 -38.11 6.99
N ALA A 496 15.65 -39.07 7.24
CA ALA A 496 15.70 -40.41 6.66
C ALA A 496 14.55 -40.49 5.61
N ALA A 497 14.93 -40.54 4.35
CA ALA A 497 14.04 -40.73 3.20
C ALA A 497 14.62 -41.74 2.23
N PRO A 498 13.81 -42.48 1.46
CA PRO A 498 14.31 -43.38 0.42
C PRO A 498 14.95 -42.58 -0.71
N TYR A 499 15.86 -43.20 -1.42
CA TYR A 499 16.40 -42.67 -2.67
C TYR A 499 15.39 -42.78 -3.82
N GLY A 500 15.44 -41.87 -4.78
CA GLY A 500 14.53 -41.81 -5.91
C GLY A 500 13.25 -41.02 -5.60
N GLY A 501 12.13 -41.43 -6.21
CA GLY A 501 10.84 -40.72 -6.00
C GLY A 501 10.53 -39.64 -6.99
N ASN A 502 11.33 -39.57 -8.07
CA ASN A 502 11.06 -38.70 -9.22
C ASN A 502 11.03 -39.58 -10.49
N PRO A 503 9.95 -40.36 -10.74
CA PRO A 503 9.82 -41.19 -11.93
C PRO A 503 9.80 -40.33 -13.20
N SER A 504 10.23 -40.89 -14.32
CA SER A 504 10.18 -40.23 -15.63
C SER A 504 8.73 -40.01 -16.07
N GLY A 505 8.51 -39.01 -16.93
CA GLY A 505 7.21 -38.67 -17.49
C GLY A 505 6.39 -37.69 -16.65
N ILE A 506 6.83 -37.27 -15.44
CA ILE A 506 6.18 -36.21 -14.68
C ILE A 506 6.65 -34.85 -15.23
N PRO A 507 5.76 -33.96 -15.69
CA PRO A 507 6.13 -32.61 -16.07
C PRO A 507 6.58 -31.80 -14.86
N ASN A 508 7.59 -30.91 -15.03
CA ASN A 508 8.02 -30.00 -13.99
C ASN A 508 7.23 -28.68 -14.09
N GLU A 509 6.09 -28.62 -13.42
CA GLU A 509 5.18 -27.48 -13.49
C GLU A 509 5.42 -26.42 -12.41
N ASP A 510 5.84 -26.81 -11.22
CA ASP A 510 5.90 -25.95 -10.05
C ASP A 510 7.17 -26.09 -9.19
N SER A 511 8.16 -26.83 -9.70
CA SER A 511 9.45 -27.00 -9.03
C SER A 511 10.60 -26.45 -9.88
N THR A 512 10.33 -25.43 -10.69
CA THR A 512 11.32 -24.84 -11.62
C THR A 512 12.17 -23.76 -10.99
N ASP A 513 11.67 -23.11 -9.93
CA ASP A 513 12.33 -21.98 -9.27
C ASP A 513 12.82 -22.40 -7.89
N PHE A 514 13.99 -23.08 -7.90
CA PHE A 514 14.66 -23.54 -6.69
C PHE A 514 15.95 -22.74 -6.49
N GLU A 515 16.13 -22.23 -5.28
CA GLU A 515 17.32 -21.51 -4.88
C GLU A 515 17.65 -21.84 -3.42
N LEU A 516 18.88 -22.34 -3.15
CA LEU A 516 19.33 -22.59 -1.79
C LEU A 516 19.66 -21.26 -1.12
N ASP A 517 19.06 -20.99 0.04
CA ASP A 517 19.39 -19.82 0.85
C ASP A 517 19.21 -20.06 2.37
N ASP A 518 19.31 -18.98 3.15
CA ASP A 518 19.17 -19.02 4.60
C ASP A 518 17.75 -19.35 5.08
N THR A 519 16.72 -19.21 4.23
CA THR A 519 15.33 -19.47 4.58
C THR A 519 14.97 -20.96 4.43
N ASP A 520 15.68 -21.69 3.56
CA ASP A 520 15.37 -23.09 3.25
C ASP A 520 16.43 -24.10 3.71
N ILE A 521 17.59 -23.63 4.22
CA ILE A 521 18.69 -24.51 4.64
C ILE A 521 18.25 -25.59 5.65
N PHE A 522 17.29 -25.29 6.54
CA PHE A 522 16.70 -26.23 7.48
C PHE A 522 15.31 -26.74 7.06
N SER A 523 14.93 -26.55 5.80
CA SER A 523 13.68 -27.11 5.27
C SER A 523 13.77 -28.61 5.11
N VAL A 524 12.68 -29.30 5.40
CA VAL A 524 12.58 -30.75 5.25
C VAL A 524 12.66 -31.16 3.78
N SER A 525 12.05 -30.39 2.89
CA SER A 525 12.22 -30.45 1.44
C SER A 525 12.38 -29.04 0.90
N ARG A 526 13.33 -28.81 0.01
CA ARG A 526 13.62 -27.51 -0.60
C ARG A 526 12.95 -27.33 -1.96
N MET A 527 12.32 -28.40 -2.47
CA MET A 527 11.58 -28.31 -3.72
C MET A 527 10.28 -27.56 -3.51
N PRO A 528 10.06 -26.45 -4.22
CA PRO A 528 8.76 -25.82 -4.24
C PRO A 528 7.75 -26.70 -4.96
N GLY A 529 6.48 -26.59 -4.61
CA GLY A 529 5.39 -27.30 -5.27
C GLY A 529 5.36 -28.81 -5.07
N TYR A 530 4.86 -29.50 -6.06
CA TYR A 530 4.54 -30.93 -5.99
C TYR A 530 5.22 -31.76 -7.08
N SER A 531 5.80 -31.15 -8.10
CA SER A 531 6.43 -31.88 -9.21
C SER A 531 7.67 -32.64 -8.76
N LEU A 532 8.64 -31.98 -8.13
CA LEU A 532 9.86 -32.59 -7.64
C LEU A 532 9.77 -33.01 -6.17
N TRP A 533 10.54 -34.03 -5.81
CA TRP A 533 10.73 -34.50 -4.45
C TRP A 533 12.23 -34.60 -4.12
N GLU A 534 12.65 -34.01 -3.01
CA GLU A 534 14.01 -34.11 -2.51
C GLU A 534 14.20 -35.46 -1.81
N SER A 535 15.04 -36.33 -2.40
CA SER A 535 15.17 -37.72 -2.01
C SER A 535 16.44 -38.01 -1.17
N GLY A 536 16.47 -39.20 -0.60
CA GLY A 536 17.62 -39.74 0.12
C GLY A 536 17.82 -39.18 1.54
N PRO A 537 18.61 -39.95 2.35
CA PRO A 537 18.96 -39.51 3.69
C PRO A 537 19.91 -38.30 3.65
N ARG A 538 19.76 -37.38 4.61
CA ARG A 538 20.53 -36.15 4.73
C ARG A 538 20.56 -35.59 6.12
N ALA A 539 21.58 -34.79 6.41
CA ALA A 539 21.68 -33.98 7.62
C ALA A 539 21.81 -32.52 7.26
N ASN A 540 20.97 -31.68 7.81
CA ASN A 540 21.10 -30.23 7.77
C ASN A 540 21.73 -29.80 9.08
N VAL A 541 22.92 -29.18 9.04
CA VAL A 541 23.65 -28.76 10.23
C VAL A 541 23.96 -27.29 10.17
N GLY A 542 23.95 -26.65 11.33
CA GLY A 542 24.24 -25.21 11.37
C GLY A 542 24.24 -24.63 12.78
N MET A 543 24.39 -23.33 12.83
CA MET A 543 24.43 -22.57 14.07
C MET A 543 23.83 -21.19 13.86
N GLU A 544 23.03 -20.77 14.79
CA GLU A 544 22.51 -19.41 14.89
C GLU A 544 23.12 -18.74 16.12
N ALA A 545 23.57 -17.51 15.96
CA ALA A 545 24.13 -16.70 17.03
C ALA A 545 23.49 -15.31 17.01
N GLU A 546 22.98 -14.86 18.14
CA GLU A 546 22.31 -13.58 18.27
C GLU A 546 22.84 -12.82 19.47
N ALA A 547 23.04 -11.52 19.30
CA ALA A 547 23.39 -10.59 20.35
C ALA A 547 22.40 -9.44 20.34
N TYR A 548 21.69 -9.26 21.45
CA TYR A 548 20.75 -8.15 21.68
C TYR A 548 21.35 -7.20 22.70
N PHE A 549 21.28 -5.90 22.43
CA PHE A 549 21.77 -4.85 23.30
C PHE A 549 20.81 -3.63 23.26
N PRO A 550 20.87 -2.74 24.26
CA PRO A 550 20.05 -1.52 24.22
C PRO A 550 20.31 -0.73 22.93
N GLY A 551 19.30 -0.65 22.06
CA GLY A 551 19.38 0.06 20.79
C GLY A 551 19.74 -0.79 19.56
N GLY A 552 19.88 -2.13 19.67
CA GLY A 552 20.13 -2.94 18.49
C GLY A 552 20.25 -4.44 18.67
N SER A 553 20.52 -5.13 17.55
CA SER A 553 20.83 -6.57 17.51
C SER A 553 21.87 -6.88 16.44
N ILE A 554 22.61 -7.94 16.65
CA ILE A 554 23.46 -8.61 15.65
C ILE A 554 23.04 -10.07 15.62
N GLU A 555 22.73 -10.57 14.44
CA GLU A 555 22.28 -11.94 14.20
C GLU A 555 23.17 -12.57 13.15
N GLY A 556 23.56 -13.80 13.34
CA GLY A 556 24.35 -14.60 12.39
C GLY A 556 23.77 -16.01 12.29
N LEU A 557 23.69 -16.53 11.05
CA LEU A 557 23.33 -17.91 10.77
C LEU A 557 24.35 -18.50 9.81
N VAL A 558 24.72 -19.74 10.04
CA VAL A 558 25.50 -20.56 9.11
C VAL A 558 24.90 -21.95 9.04
N GLY A 559 24.80 -22.51 7.82
CA GLY A 559 24.27 -23.84 7.64
C GLY A 559 24.84 -24.54 6.43
N GLN A 560 24.76 -25.87 6.44
CA GLN A 560 25.19 -26.77 5.34
C GLN A 560 24.35 -28.04 5.33
N VAL A 561 24.12 -28.58 4.13
CA VAL A 561 23.48 -29.88 3.92
C VAL A 561 24.53 -30.92 3.63
N LEU A 562 24.47 -32.06 4.31
CA LEU A 562 25.34 -33.20 4.15
C LEU A 562 24.54 -34.42 3.67
N ARG A 563 25.01 -35.14 2.65
CA ARG A 563 24.32 -36.29 2.06
C ARG A 563 25.31 -37.45 1.90
N PRO A 564 24.91 -38.70 2.15
CA PRO A 564 25.75 -39.87 1.83
C PRO A 564 25.94 -40.05 0.32
N LYS A 565 24.95 -39.66 -0.49
CA LYS A 565 24.96 -39.75 -1.95
C LYS A 565 24.29 -38.51 -2.54
N ALA A 566 24.83 -37.96 -3.63
CA ALA A 566 24.24 -36.86 -4.37
C ALA A 566 22.84 -37.20 -4.88
N ASP A 567 21.93 -36.23 -4.81
CA ASP A 567 20.61 -36.35 -5.43
C ASP A 567 20.66 -35.74 -6.84
N PRO A 568 20.38 -36.53 -7.90
CA PRO A 568 20.55 -36.10 -9.28
C PRO A 568 19.59 -34.98 -9.72
N ILE A 569 18.56 -34.69 -8.93
CA ILE A 569 17.64 -33.57 -9.22
C ILE A 569 18.30 -32.20 -9.09
N PHE A 570 19.41 -32.13 -8.33
CA PHE A 570 20.14 -30.88 -8.14
C PHE A 570 21.26 -30.75 -9.18
N GLY A 571 21.11 -29.81 -10.09
CA GLY A 571 22.12 -29.47 -11.08
C GLY A 571 23.39 -28.86 -10.46
N VAL A 572 24.47 -28.80 -11.25
CA VAL A 572 25.80 -28.28 -10.83
C VAL A 572 25.75 -26.89 -10.22
N ASN A 573 24.79 -26.07 -10.61
CA ASN A 573 24.66 -24.68 -10.16
C ASN A 573 23.63 -24.46 -9.04
N SER A 574 23.06 -25.52 -8.48
CA SER A 574 21.98 -25.42 -7.49
C SER A 574 22.45 -25.08 -6.06
N GLY A 575 23.76 -25.12 -5.79
CA GLY A 575 24.29 -25.06 -4.42
C GLY A 575 24.10 -26.34 -3.61
N LEU A 576 23.35 -27.33 -4.14
CA LEU A 576 23.12 -28.66 -3.54
C LEU A 576 23.72 -29.81 -4.35
N TYR A 577 24.49 -29.49 -5.35
CA TYR A 577 25.19 -30.49 -6.16
C TYR A 577 26.22 -31.27 -5.33
N GLY A 578 26.16 -32.59 -5.39
CA GLY A 578 27.11 -33.44 -4.68
C GLY A 578 26.63 -33.87 -3.30
N THR A 579 27.60 -34.28 -2.46
CA THR A 579 27.37 -34.80 -1.10
C THR A 579 27.40 -33.69 -0.02
N ARG A 580 27.86 -32.54 -0.36
CA ARG A 580 27.87 -31.33 0.51
C ARG A 580 27.33 -30.17 -0.28
N SER A 581 26.39 -29.46 0.34
CA SER A 581 25.90 -28.21 -0.23
C SER A 581 26.91 -27.07 -0.11
N ASP A 582 26.62 -25.95 -0.74
CA ASP A 582 27.23 -24.68 -0.39
C ASP A 582 27.01 -24.38 1.08
N ILE A 583 27.92 -23.60 1.67
CA ILE A 583 27.75 -23.06 3.01
C ILE A 583 26.96 -21.81 2.89
N VAL A 584 25.73 -21.83 3.43
CA VAL A 584 24.82 -20.71 3.46
C VAL A 584 25.05 -19.90 4.72
N THR A 585 25.16 -18.57 4.57
CA THR A 585 25.32 -17.67 5.71
C THR A 585 24.37 -16.47 5.60
N ARG A 586 23.91 -16.00 6.75
CA ARG A 586 23.19 -14.74 6.89
C ARG A 586 23.77 -13.95 8.04
N TYR A 587 24.03 -12.68 7.80
CA TYR A 587 24.37 -11.70 8.82
C TYR A 587 23.36 -10.58 8.80
N ARG A 588 22.84 -10.20 9.99
CA ARG A 588 21.92 -9.09 10.15
C ARG A 588 22.35 -8.22 11.31
N ILE A 589 22.50 -6.95 11.05
CA ILE A 589 22.86 -5.92 12.02
C ILE A 589 21.76 -4.88 12.04
N ARG A 590 21.25 -4.57 13.23
CA ARG A 590 20.23 -3.52 13.42
C ARG A 590 20.65 -2.59 14.55
N PHE A 591 20.66 -1.29 14.26
CA PHE A 591 20.74 -0.23 15.26
C PHE A 591 19.43 0.56 15.20
N MET A 592 18.52 0.19 16.09
CA MET A 592 17.14 0.71 16.09
C MET A 592 17.09 2.18 16.52
N PRO A 593 16.32 3.04 15.84
CA PRO A 593 15.56 2.81 14.61
C PRO A 593 16.33 3.21 13.33
N TYR A 594 17.66 3.38 13.39
CA TYR A 594 18.41 4.17 12.42
C TYR A 594 19.02 3.37 11.27
N VAL A 595 19.57 2.19 11.55
CA VAL A 595 20.35 1.43 10.57
C VAL A 595 19.98 -0.05 10.60
N SER A 596 19.81 -0.65 9.43
CA SER A 596 19.78 -2.10 9.24
C SER A 596 20.66 -2.50 8.08
N LEU A 597 21.44 -3.56 8.28
CA LEU A 597 22.25 -4.22 7.27
C LEU A 597 21.93 -5.70 7.29
N THR A 598 21.59 -6.28 6.15
CA THR A 598 21.46 -7.73 5.99
C THR A 598 22.36 -8.16 4.86
N GLN A 599 23.19 -9.20 5.08
CA GLN A 599 23.99 -9.85 4.05
C GLN A 599 23.68 -11.35 4.04
N ARG A 600 23.53 -11.92 2.86
CA ARG A 600 23.38 -13.34 2.58
C ARG A 600 24.47 -13.78 1.64
N LEU A 601 25.14 -14.87 1.97
CA LEU A 601 26.25 -15.42 1.17
C LEU A 601 26.08 -16.92 1.02
N ASP A 602 26.35 -17.43 -0.18
CA ASP A 602 26.54 -18.83 -0.44
C ASP A 602 27.99 -19.05 -0.88
N LEU A 603 28.70 -19.88 -0.12
CA LEU A 603 30.09 -20.19 -0.34
C LEU A 603 30.21 -21.65 -0.84
N ASN A 604 30.76 -21.84 -2.01
CA ASN A 604 31.04 -23.15 -2.54
C ASN A 604 32.24 -23.77 -1.79
N PRO A 605 32.07 -24.85 -1.02
CA PRO A 605 33.13 -25.42 -0.21
C PRO A 605 34.22 -26.11 -1.02
N HIS A 606 34.00 -26.39 -2.33
CA HIS A 606 34.96 -27.09 -3.20
C HIS A 606 35.87 -26.11 -3.95
N SER A 607 35.32 -24.99 -4.43
CA SER A 607 36.04 -23.97 -5.19
C SER A 607 36.51 -22.80 -4.33
N GLY A 608 35.87 -22.55 -3.18
CA GLY A 608 36.05 -21.35 -2.37
C GLY A 608 35.43 -20.10 -2.99
N THR A 609 34.60 -20.22 -4.03
CA THR A 609 33.94 -19.12 -4.68
C THR A 609 32.65 -18.69 -3.92
N VAL A 610 32.33 -17.43 -4.03
CA VAL A 610 31.02 -16.91 -3.59
C VAL A 610 30.05 -17.02 -4.76
N ASP A 611 29.08 -17.93 -4.66
CA ASP A 611 28.12 -18.20 -5.73
C ASP A 611 26.89 -17.28 -5.63
N ARG A 612 26.59 -16.77 -4.44
CA ARG A 612 25.55 -15.78 -4.17
C ARG A 612 26.07 -14.76 -3.16
N ASP A 613 25.84 -13.47 -3.41
CA ASP A 613 26.07 -12.38 -2.47
C ASP A 613 24.94 -11.37 -2.58
N GLU A 614 24.21 -11.18 -1.49
CA GLU A 614 23.15 -10.19 -1.38
C GLU A 614 23.40 -9.30 -0.20
N VAL A 615 23.34 -7.99 -0.43
CA VAL A 615 23.50 -6.97 0.59
C VAL A 615 22.31 -6.04 0.55
N TYR A 616 21.65 -5.86 1.70
CA TYR A 616 20.57 -4.90 1.89
C TYR A 616 20.95 -3.96 3.02
N PHE A 617 21.09 -2.69 2.70
CA PHE A 617 21.34 -1.63 3.66
C PHE A 617 20.20 -0.64 3.67
N HIS A 618 19.71 -0.31 4.86
CA HIS A 618 18.79 0.80 5.09
C HIS A 618 19.32 1.67 6.24
N GLY A 619 19.38 2.97 6.02
CA GLY A 619 19.78 3.92 7.05
C GLY A 619 18.92 5.17 7.06
N THR A 620 18.52 5.64 8.25
CA THR A 620 17.81 6.90 8.47
C THR A 620 18.61 7.82 9.35
N PHE A 621 18.80 9.07 8.92
CA PHE A 621 19.60 10.08 9.62
C PHE A 621 18.78 11.38 9.68
N GLY A 622 17.96 11.51 10.73
CA GLY A 622 17.02 12.61 10.87
C GLY A 622 15.96 12.59 9.76
N ARG A 623 16.04 13.54 8.82
CA ARG A 623 15.13 13.65 7.66
C ARG A 623 15.71 13.04 6.38
N SER A 624 16.84 12.38 6.48
CA SER A 624 17.52 11.74 5.35
C SER A 624 17.48 10.24 5.47
N SER A 625 17.40 9.54 4.34
CA SER A 625 17.49 8.08 4.28
C SER A 625 18.37 7.62 3.12
N LEU A 626 19.02 6.51 3.31
CA LEU A 626 19.79 5.82 2.28
C LEU A 626 19.37 4.34 2.26
N ASP A 627 18.95 3.87 1.09
CA ASP A 627 18.63 2.49 0.81
C ASP A 627 19.60 1.99 -0.27
N VAL A 628 20.24 0.85 -0.04
CA VAL A 628 21.12 0.21 -1.02
C VAL A 628 20.83 -1.28 -1.03
N SER A 629 20.62 -1.84 -2.22
CA SER A 629 20.60 -3.28 -2.43
C SER A 629 21.61 -3.69 -3.50
N TYR A 630 22.34 -4.74 -3.23
CA TYR A 630 23.28 -5.37 -4.16
C TYR A 630 22.96 -6.85 -4.23
N ILE A 631 22.89 -7.39 -5.42
CA ILE A 631 22.65 -8.81 -5.68
C ILE A 631 23.64 -9.27 -6.72
N ARG A 632 24.35 -10.36 -6.42
CA ARG A 632 25.21 -11.10 -7.35
C ARG A 632 24.91 -12.58 -7.25
N LEU A 633 24.55 -13.16 -8.38
CA LEU A 633 24.33 -14.58 -8.57
C LEU A 633 25.28 -15.06 -9.67
N ASP A 634 26.32 -15.81 -9.33
CA ASP A 634 27.25 -16.38 -10.31
C ASP A 634 26.68 -17.64 -10.98
N ARG A 635 25.72 -18.27 -10.33
CA ARG A 635 25.01 -19.44 -10.86
C ARG A 635 24.02 -19.00 -11.92
N GLN A 636 23.84 -19.86 -12.91
CA GLN A 636 22.62 -19.81 -13.68
C GLN A 636 21.48 -20.28 -12.76
N ALA A 637 20.72 -19.35 -12.21
CA ALA A 637 19.45 -19.73 -11.63
C ALA A 637 18.64 -20.45 -12.71
N VAL A 638 18.07 -21.59 -12.36
CA VAL A 638 17.39 -22.49 -13.31
C VAL A 638 16.32 -21.73 -14.11
N SER A 639 15.74 -20.71 -13.53
CA SER A 639 14.72 -19.83 -14.14
C SER A 639 15.28 -18.69 -14.98
N LEU A 640 16.50 -18.20 -14.74
CA LEU A 640 17.05 -16.99 -15.37
C LEU A 640 18.04 -17.28 -16.51
N GLY A 641 18.62 -18.48 -16.56
CA GLY A 641 19.52 -18.93 -17.65
C GLY A 641 20.86 -18.18 -17.79
N ALA A 642 21.17 -17.20 -16.89
CA ALA A 642 22.42 -16.44 -16.95
C ALA A 642 22.78 -15.85 -15.58
N PRO A 643 24.08 -15.66 -15.27
CA PRO A 643 24.52 -14.92 -14.10
C PRO A 643 23.92 -13.52 -14.03
N ARG A 644 23.71 -13.02 -12.84
CA ARG A 644 23.13 -11.69 -12.60
C ARG A 644 23.95 -10.93 -11.57
N ALA A 645 24.23 -9.67 -11.86
CA ALA A 645 24.80 -8.75 -10.88
C ALA A 645 24.11 -7.39 -11.02
N GLU A 646 23.54 -6.89 -9.95
CA GLU A 646 22.75 -5.65 -9.98
C GLU A 646 22.96 -4.86 -8.68
N ILE A 647 23.04 -3.54 -8.80
CA ILE A 647 23.02 -2.63 -7.68
C ILE A 647 21.87 -1.63 -7.84
N ASN A 648 21.17 -1.39 -6.76
CA ASN A 648 20.08 -0.44 -6.67
C ASN A 648 20.30 0.46 -5.45
N GLY A 649 20.15 1.77 -5.61
CA GLY A 649 20.33 2.74 -4.54
C GLY A 649 19.30 3.84 -4.60
N ALA A 650 18.79 4.26 -3.42
CA ALA A 650 17.89 5.39 -3.26
C ALA A 650 18.36 6.24 -2.08
N LEU A 651 18.53 7.52 -2.30
CA LEU A 651 18.97 8.52 -1.33
C LEU A 651 17.94 9.62 -1.23
N THR A 652 17.43 9.85 -0.02
CA THR A 652 16.63 11.04 0.30
C THR A 652 17.43 11.93 1.23
N LEU A 653 17.58 13.19 0.90
CA LEU A 653 18.28 14.19 1.71
C LEU A 653 17.30 15.26 2.20
N GLY A 654 17.18 15.41 3.51
CA GLY A 654 16.48 16.54 4.14
C GLY A 654 17.41 17.74 4.28
N ILE A 655 17.18 18.81 3.52
CA ILE A 655 18.03 20.01 3.48
C ILE A 655 17.32 21.14 4.24
N GLY A 656 17.82 21.46 5.42
CA GLY A 656 17.20 22.45 6.31
C GLY A 656 15.76 22.04 6.70
N LYS A 657 14.85 23.02 6.85
CA LYS A 657 13.47 22.78 7.32
C LYS A 657 12.49 22.45 6.19
N HIS A 658 12.75 22.91 4.99
CA HIS A 658 11.76 22.96 3.91
C HIS A 658 12.14 22.19 2.66
N TRP A 659 13.42 21.98 2.41
CA TRP A 659 13.90 21.34 1.19
C TRP A 659 14.19 19.87 1.40
N SER A 660 13.99 19.10 0.36
CA SER A 660 14.46 17.72 0.24
C SER A 660 14.94 17.46 -1.17
N ALA A 661 15.98 16.64 -1.30
CA ALA A 661 16.45 16.12 -2.56
C ALA A 661 16.32 14.59 -2.55
N PHE A 662 16.07 14.01 -3.70
CA PHE A 662 15.94 12.58 -3.91
C PHE A 662 16.79 12.16 -5.09
N ALA A 663 17.51 11.05 -4.97
CA ALA A 663 18.23 10.41 -6.06
C ALA A 663 18.07 8.90 -5.96
N ALA A 664 17.71 8.24 -7.05
CA ALA A 664 17.70 6.79 -7.15
C ALA A 664 18.33 6.33 -8.46
N ALA A 665 18.99 5.19 -8.43
CA ALA A 665 19.60 4.60 -9.61
C ALA A 665 19.63 3.08 -9.50
N ARG A 666 19.40 2.41 -10.63
CA ARG A 666 19.50 0.98 -10.78
C ARG A 666 20.44 0.65 -11.92
N ARG A 667 21.42 -0.20 -11.66
CA ARG A 667 22.45 -0.57 -12.63
C ARG A 667 22.64 -2.07 -12.68
N ASP A 668 22.58 -2.61 -13.88
CA ASP A 668 23.08 -3.95 -14.21
C ASP A 668 24.61 -3.92 -14.27
N LEU A 669 25.25 -4.60 -13.32
CA LEU A 669 26.71 -4.68 -13.24
C LEU A 669 27.28 -5.73 -14.19
N GLN A 670 26.50 -6.78 -14.49
CA GLN A 670 26.90 -7.84 -15.41
C GLN A 670 27.11 -7.30 -16.83
N ASN A 671 26.16 -6.46 -17.29
CA ASN A 671 26.20 -5.87 -18.62
C ASN A 671 26.73 -4.42 -18.60
N SER A 672 27.13 -3.91 -17.42
CA SER A 672 27.61 -2.54 -17.23
C SER A 672 26.62 -1.47 -17.70
N GLN A 673 25.32 -1.75 -17.64
CA GLN A 673 24.24 -0.90 -18.17
C GLN A 673 23.44 -0.24 -17.03
N MET A 674 23.20 1.08 -17.16
CA MET A 674 22.17 1.72 -16.34
C MET A 674 20.79 1.24 -16.79
N LEU A 675 19.92 0.93 -15.84
CA LEU A 675 18.55 0.51 -16.11
C LEU A 675 17.60 1.69 -15.92
N ASP A 676 17.70 2.37 -14.80
CA ASP A 676 16.84 3.48 -14.45
C ASP A 676 17.61 4.50 -13.59
N THR A 677 17.25 5.79 -13.72
CA THR A 677 17.77 6.88 -12.88
C THR A 677 16.64 7.84 -12.56
N GLU A 678 16.56 8.28 -11.32
CA GLU A 678 15.64 9.31 -10.88
C GLU A 678 16.36 10.35 -10.03
N LEU A 679 16.04 11.61 -10.26
CA LEU A 679 16.54 12.75 -9.50
C LEU A 679 15.36 13.67 -9.20
N GLY A 680 15.25 14.16 -7.99
CA GLY A 680 14.19 15.07 -7.61
C GLY A 680 14.62 16.11 -6.59
N ILE A 681 13.98 17.25 -6.64
CA ILE A 681 14.06 18.27 -5.62
C ILE A 681 12.66 18.69 -5.21
N GLY A 682 12.44 18.83 -3.93
CA GLY A 682 11.16 19.22 -3.37
C GLY A 682 11.31 20.28 -2.30
N TRP A 683 10.31 21.12 -2.22
CA TRP A 683 10.15 22.12 -1.18
C TRP A 683 8.80 21.97 -0.52
N GLN A 684 8.74 22.03 0.81
CA GLN A 684 7.48 21.97 1.54
C GLN A 684 7.50 22.84 2.80
N ASN A 685 6.32 23.34 3.12
CA ASN A 685 6.05 23.97 4.41
C ASN A 685 4.75 23.41 5.03
N ASP A 686 4.19 24.15 5.99
CA ASP A 686 2.95 23.82 6.68
C ASP A 686 1.71 23.72 5.78
N CYS A 687 1.70 24.37 4.62
CA CYS A 687 0.53 24.49 3.77
C CYS A 687 0.72 24.14 2.28
N LEU A 688 1.96 23.96 1.80
CA LEU A 688 2.24 23.66 0.40
C LEU A 688 3.46 22.75 0.26
N GLY A 689 3.36 21.78 -0.62
CA GLY A 689 4.48 21.01 -1.18
C GLY A 689 4.63 21.26 -2.67
N LEU A 690 5.86 21.39 -3.13
CA LEU A 690 6.24 21.50 -4.54
C LEU A 690 7.34 20.52 -4.82
N SER A 691 7.28 19.78 -5.91
CA SER A 691 8.39 18.94 -6.35
C SER A 691 8.52 18.91 -7.86
N ILE A 692 9.77 18.74 -8.30
CA ILE A 692 10.15 18.43 -9.67
C ILE A 692 10.99 17.15 -9.62
N ALA A 693 10.67 16.18 -10.48
CA ALA A 693 11.42 14.95 -10.61
C ALA A 693 11.78 14.70 -12.07
N TYR A 694 13.02 14.35 -12.29
CA TYR A 694 13.56 13.84 -13.55
C TYR A 694 13.69 12.34 -13.43
N GLN A 695 13.11 11.61 -14.38
CA GLN A 695 13.19 10.14 -14.45
C GLN A 695 13.71 9.75 -15.83
N ARG A 696 14.61 8.77 -15.88
CA ARG A 696 15.10 8.19 -17.13
C ARG A 696 15.17 6.68 -17.03
N SER A 697 14.44 5.99 -17.93
CA SER A 697 14.59 4.57 -18.21
C SER A 697 15.51 4.39 -19.42
N TYR A 698 16.52 3.53 -19.30
CA TYR A 698 17.51 3.27 -20.36
C TYR A 698 17.18 2.02 -21.15
N THR A 699 16.19 1.25 -20.72
CA THR A 699 15.83 -0.01 -21.34
C THR A 699 14.76 0.18 -22.41
N ARG A 700 14.89 -0.56 -23.51
CA ARG A 700 13.84 -0.67 -24.53
C ARG A 700 12.96 -1.87 -24.20
N PHE A 701 11.66 -1.68 -24.32
CA PHE A 701 10.70 -2.78 -24.22
C PHE A 701 9.83 -2.79 -25.48
N LEU A 702 10.15 -3.70 -26.41
CA LEU A 702 9.49 -3.80 -27.70
C LEU A 702 9.56 -2.47 -28.50
N ASP A 703 8.41 -1.91 -28.83
CA ASP A 703 8.27 -0.62 -29.52
C ASP A 703 8.35 0.58 -28.55
N VAL A 704 8.39 0.36 -27.24
CA VAL A 704 8.61 1.43 -26.24
C VAL A 704 10.09 1.69 -26.10
N ALA A 705 10.53 2.83 -26.61
CA ALA A 705 11.93 3.27 -26.53
C ALA A 705 12.30 3.72 -25.09
N PRO A 706 13.60 3.77 -24.76
CA PRO A 706 14.07 4.44 -23.55
C PRO A 706 13.41 5.80 -23.37
N SER A 707 12.95 6.12 -22.18
CA SER A 707 12.15 7.32 -21.94
C SER A 707 12.76 8.22 -20.87
N THR A 708 12.70 9.51 -21.13
CA THR A 708 13.03 10.57 -20.16
C THR A 708 11.74 11.33 -19.83
N SER A 709 11.47 11.52 -18.54
CA SER A 709 10.28 12.22 -18.05
C SER A 709 10.65 13.31 -17.06
N ILE A 710 9.93 14.42 -17.08
CA ILE A 710 9.96 15.45 -16.05
C ILE A 710 8.54 15.59 -15.50
N LEU A 711 8.42 15.42 -14.21
CA LEU A 711 7.15 15.44 -13.47
C LEU A 711 7.12 16.66 -12.54
N PHE A 712 6.01 17.37 -12.53
CA PHE A 712 5.76 18.50 -11.64
C PHE A 712 4.59 18.17 -10.71
N ASN A 713 4.80 18.32 -9.40
CA ASN A 713 3.75 18.12 -8.43
C ASN A 713 3.57 19.37 -7.57
N ILE A 714 2.31 19.76 -7.40
CA ILE A 714 1.86 20.81 -6.49
C ILE A 714 0.92 20.17 -5.49
N ILE A 715 1.28 20.22 -4.21
CA ILE A 715 0.57 19.55 -3.13
C ILE A 715 0.04 20.60 -2.14
N PRO A 716 -1.15 21.18 -2.36
CA PRO A 716 -1.78 22.05 -1.37
C PRO A 716 -2.11 21.23 -0.12
N LYS A 717 -1.74 21.73 1.05
CA LYS A 717 -2.03 21.11 2.34
C LYS A 717 -3.11 21.95 3.03
N PHE A 718 -4.18 21.31 3.45
CA PHE A 718 -5.34 21.98 4.09
C PHE A 718 -5.30 21.93 5.62
N GLY A 719 -4.18 21.49 6.21
CA GLY A 719 -3.94 21.57 7.66
C GLY A 719 -4.40 20.35 8.47
N GLY A 720 -4.73 19.21 7.82
CA GLY A 720 -4.99 17.94 8.49
C GLY A 720 -3.70 17.14 8.76
N GLU A 721 -3.73 16.20 9.72
CA GLU A 721 -2.58 15.32 10.01
C GLU A 721 -2.20 14.44 8.79
N ALA A 722 -3.18 14.05 7.98
CA ALA A 722 -2.96 13.30 6.75
C ALA A 722 -2.14 14.08 5.70
N ASP A 723 -2.27 15.42 5.69
CA ASP A 723 -1.55 16.27 4.74
C ASP A 723 -0.06 16.43 5.06
N GLN A 724 0.35 16.21 6.32
CA GLN A 724 1.75 16.34 6.73
C GLN A 724 2.62 15.18 6.25
N ASN A 725 2.02 14.00 6.05
CA ASN A 725 2.70 12.77 5.64
C ASN A 725 2.59 12.48 4.15
N THR A 726 2.00 13.38 3.35
CA THR A 726 1.94 13.17 1.89
C THR A 726 3.35 13.24 1.31
N PRO A 727 3.85 12.18 0.66
CA PRO A 727 5.18 12.16 0.08
C PRO A 727 5.28 13.21 -1.04
N LEU A 728 6.38 13.96 -1.06
CA LEU A 728 6.66 14.96 -2.11
C LEU A 728 6.96 14.34 -3.47
N PHE A 729 7.53 13.15 -3.43
CA PHE A 729 7.86 12.39 -4.63
C PHE A 729 6.88 11.21 -4.73
N PRO A 730 6.43 10.82 -5.94
CA PRO A 730 5.65 9.62 -6.10
C PRO A 730 6.45 8.44 -5.53
N ARG A 731 5.78 7.52 -4.84
CA ARG A 731 6.40 6.24 -4.48
C ARG A 731 6.68 5.51 -5.78
N ASN A 732 7.93 5.40 -6.12
CA ASN A 732 8.32 4.69 -7.33
C ASN A 732 8.25 3.19 -7.10
N ALA A 733 7.98 2.46 -8.17
CA ALA A 733 8.10 1.01 -8.24
C ALA A 733 9.46 0.44 -7.80
N PHE A 734 10.47 1.31 -7.57
CA PHE A 734 11.80 0.95 -7.07
C PHE A 734 11.87 0.74 -5.55
N SER A 735 10.90 1.24 -4.79
CA SER A 735 10.88 1.10 -3.32
C SER A 735 10.00 -0.07 -2.83
N GLU A 736 9.13 -0.63 -3.68
CA GLU A 736 8.24 -1.71 -3.28
C GLU A 736 8.89 -3.10 -3.15
N PRO A 737 9.88 -3.51 -3.97
CA PRO A 737 10.47 -4.85 -3.84
C PRO A 737 11.23 -5.07 -2.53
N MET A 738 11.76 -4.01 -1.90
CA MET A 738 12.54 -4.16 -0.67
C MET A 738 11.71 -4.40 0.59
N GLN A 739 10.44 -3.95 0.62
CA GLN A 739 9.58 -4.13 1.79
C GLN A 739 8.77 -5.43 1.75
N GLN A 740 8.43 -5.94 0.57
CA GLN A 740 7.71 -7.21 0.45
C GLN A 740 8.59 -8.44 0.70
N ALA A 741 9.90 -8.36 0.46
CA ALA A 741 10.85 -9.43 0.82
C ALA A 741 11.16 -9.51 2.33
N ALA A 742 10.63 -8.60 3.16
CA ALA A 742 10.90 -8.53 4.59
C ALA A 742 9.75 -9.04 5.47
N ILE A 743 8.70 -9.62 4.90
CA ILE A 743 7.59 -10.23 5.67
C ILE A 743 7.72 -11.75 5.51
N PRO A 744 7.86 -12.50 6.63
CA PRO A 744 8.03 -13.95 6.62
C PRO A 744 6.78 -14.69 6.19
#